data_7bc8dd5e31d1ccef1b68fd81247b530c
#
_entry.id   7bc8dd5e31d1ccef1b68fd81247b530c
#
_cell.length_a   1.000
_cell.length_b   1.000
_cell.length_c   1.000
_cell.angle_alpha   90.00
_cell.angle_beta   90.00
_cell.angle_gamma   90.00
#
_symmetry.space_group_name_H-M   'P 1'
#
loop_
_entity.id
_entity.type
_entity.pdbx_description
1 polymer ?
#
loop_
_entity_poly.entity_id
_entity_poly.type
_entity_poly.pdbx_seq_one_letter_code
_entity_poly.pdbx_strand_id
1 'polypeptide(L)'
;MQVMGDYYSAIQLRHDQWTTLREVTEALASARKPKREAALVTNVRALFDLLGPIETYWAFPGVQAFEQIRRQFEHGNYADVAFSVQRICRALSTGAYRRRHVPLDRDSADADEHEDEVIQPPEARALAKPYFEVLVVDNVNEHQERWLHSNFKKMRRPEDPFHYETVVVPSLQDALIGILFNYNIQAIVVRPGLKFDSKMEMSLLTRYLDWAGGTEGIEAVRSLDHGPALCRLVANVRPELDAYLVTDRSVEEIAGHDLGICRRVFYNQEDFMELHLNILRGVQARYKTPFFTALVEYSKQPTGVFHAMPISRGKSVSRSHWIQDMGAFYGSNIFLAETSATSGGLDSLLEPHGPIKQAQEQASRAFGSKQTFFATNGTSTCNKIVVQALVRPGDIVLVDRDCHKSHHYGLVLAGAQVVYLDSYPLNEYSMYGAVPLREVKHMLLHLKAQGKLDRVRMLLLTNCTFDGIVYNVERVMEECLAIKPDLIFLWDEAWFAFARFSPLYRQRTAMNAANVLRERLRSDAHARAWEEQQKQLKDASEEEWLNTRLLPPPDARVRTYATQSTHKTLTSLRQGSMIHVNDQDFKGEVEVSFHEAYMTHTSTSPNYQIIASLDVGRRQVELEGFEFVHRQVEAAMAMRRAIMTHPRLSKYFRILTAADMIPSKHRESGLESYYDPERGWSDVWDSLVHDEFVLDPTRVTLAVGGTGWDGDTFKTQILMDKYGIQINKTSRNTVLFMTNIGTTRSSVAYLIEVLVEIATDLDELLDDASMMEKRGFEKRVSNLMHDLPPLPDFSRFHDAFRSAPETPEGDIRSAFFLSYEENNCDYLELDGSIKAAMESGQEVVSASFIIPYPPGFPILVPGQVVSQEILAFMRALDVSEIHGYRADLGLRVFTEEALKQQAKANQARLKLNAARHKIF
;
A
#
# COMPACT_ATOMS: atom_id res chain seq x y z
N MET A 1 13.03 -11.04 31.13
CA MET A 1 12.90 -11.05 29.70
C MET A 1 11.58 -10.35 29.39
N GLN A 2 11.63 -9.09 28.98
CA GLN A 2 10.42 -8.35 28.62
C GLN A 2 9.97 -8.90 27.25
N VAL A 3 8.95 -9.71 27.25
CA VAL A 3 8.43 -10.33 26.06
C VAL A 3 7.72 -9.24 25.27
N MET A 4 8.21 -9.04 24.06
CA MET A 4 7.75 -8.01 23.16
C MET A 4 6.27 -8.15 22.86
N GLY A 5 5.55 -7.06 23.01
CA GLY A 5 4.14 -6.98 22.84
C GLY A 5 3.71 -6.46 21.48
N ASP A 6 4.22 -7.01 20.34
CA ASP A 6 3.97 -6.37 19.07
C ASP A 6 3.43 -7.32 18.03
N TYR A 7 2.51 -6.80 17.22
CA TYR A 7 1.72 -7.60 16.31
C TYR A 7 2.50 -8.22 15.14
N TYR A 8 3.52 -7.54 14.61
CA TYR A 8 4.38 -8.14 13.57
C TYR A 8 5.53 -8.94 14.15
N SER A 9 5.75 -8.85 15.45
CA SER A 9 6.83 -9.51 16.17
C SER A 9 6.62 -11.02 16.34
N ALA A 10 5.39 -11.56 16.24
CA ALA A 10 5.16 -12.98 16.44
C ALA A 10 5.80 -13.84 15.33
N ILE A 11 5.72 -13.45 14.07
CA ILE A 11 6.41 -14.15 12.96
C ILE A 11 7.91 -13.94 13.07
N GLN A 12 8.36 -12.73 13.35
CA GLN A 12 9.75 -12.42 13.60
C GLN A 12 10.26 -13.17 14.83
N LEU A 13 9.49 -13.21 15.92
CA LEU A 13 9.79 -13.97 17.13
C LEU A 13 10.04 -15.44 16.81
N ARG A 14 9.21 -16.08 15.99
CA ARG A 14 9.41 -17.45 15.54
C ARG A 14 10.79 -17.63 14.89
N HIS A 15 11.14 -16.77 13.93
CA HIS A 15 12.42 -16.83 13.25
C HIS A 15 13.61 -16.57 14.18
N ASP A 16 13.50 -15.57 15.03
CA ASP A 16 14.56 -15.19 15.98
C ASP A 16 14.77 -16.28 17.05
N GLN A 17 13.69 -16.88 17.55
CA GLN A 17 13.80 -17.97 18.52
C GLN A 17 14.39 -19.25 17.92
N TRP A 18 14.04 -19.61 16.68
CA TRP A 18 14.71 -20.70 15.96
C TRP A 18 16.20 -20.40 15.76
N THR A 19 16.56 -19.18 15.40
CA THR A 19 17.97 -18.76 15.25
C THR A 19 18.72 -18.86 16.57
N THR A 20 18.12 -18.34 17.65
CA THR A 20 18.70 -18.43 19.00
C THR A 20 18.82 -19.89 19.45
N LEU A 21 17.80 -20.71 19.21
CA LEU A 21 17.81 -22.13 19.54
C LEU A 21 18.97 -22.85 18.81
N ARG A 22 19.23 -22.54 17.54
CA ARG A 22 20.37 -23.07 16.80
C ARG A 22 21.69 -22.72 17.48
N GLU A 23 21.92 -21.44 17.80
CA GLU A 23 23.16 -20.97 18.43
C GLU A 23 23.40 -21.64 19.80
N VAL A 24 22.34 -21.74 20.60
CA VAL A 24 22.42 -22.34 21.93
C VAL A 24 22.60 -23.86 21.86
N THR A 25 21.95 -24.56 20.92
CA THR A 25 22.10 -26.01 20.73
C THR A 25 23.47 -26.39 20.16
N GLU A 26 24.03 -25.61 19.25
CA GLU A 26 25.41 -25.76 18.75
C GLU A 26 26.44 -25.58 19.90
N ALA A 27 26.22 -24.53 20.73
CA ALA A 27 27.04 -24.31 21.89
C ALA A 27 26.92 -25.43 22.95
N LEU A 28 25.73 -26.01 23.12
CA LEU A 28 25.46 -27.12 24.01
C LEU A 28 26.13 -28.42 23.54
N ALA A 29 26.00 -28.73 22.24
CA ALA A 29 26.64 -29.90 21.64
C ALA A 29 28.18 -29.88 21.74
N SER A 30 28.79 -28.68 21.86
CA SER A 30 30.23 -28.47 22.03
C SER A 30 30.67 -28.22 23.46
N ALA A 31 29.76 -28.19 24.42
CA ALA A 31 30.05 -27.84 25.82
C ALA A 31 30.90 -28.92 26.54
N ARG A 32 32.00 -28.51 27.14
CA ARG A 32 32.92 -29.39 27.90
C ARG A 32 32.95 -29.12 29.42
N LYS A 33 32.29 -28.05 29.86
CA LYS A 33 32.29 -27.64 31.28
C LYS A 33 30.87 -27.83 31.88
N PRO A 34 30.69 -28.63 32.96
CA PRO A 34 29.38 -28.95 33.51
C PRO A 34 28.50 -27.72 33.88
N LYS A 35 29.13 -26.68 34.46
CA LYS A 35 28.42 -25.43 34.81
C LYS A 35 27.85 -24.69 33.59
N ARG A 36 28.58 -24.68 32.46
CA ARG A 36 28.17 -24.06 31.21
C ARG A 36 27.08 -24.89 30.53
N GLU A 37 27.24 -26.21 30.56
CA GLU A 37 26.25 -27.16 30.05
C GLU A 37 24.90 -26.99 30.75
N ALA A 38 24.86 -26.98 32.09
CA ALA A 38 23.62 -26.80 32.86
C ALA A 38 22.89 -25.47 32.53
N ALA A 39 23.64 -24.37 32.34
CA ALA A 39 23.05 -23.08 31.92
C ALA A 39 22.47 -23.14 30.50
N LEU A 40 23.16 -23.78 29.55
CA LEU A 40 22.68 -23.95 28.19
C LEU A 40 21.45 -24.86 28.10
N VAL A 41 21.40 -25.95 28.89
CA VAL A 41 20.23 -26.82 29.03
C VAL A 41 18.99 -26.03 29.48
N THR A 42 19.16 -25.15 30.48
CA THR A 42 18.08 -24.30 30.98
C THR A 42 17.58 -23.35 29.88
N ASN A 43 18.51 -22.76 29.11
CA ASN A 43 18.14 -21.85 28.00
C ASN A 43 17.43 -22.61 26.88
N VAL A 44 17.90 -23.78 26.46
CA VAL A 44 17.27 -24.60 25.43
C VAL A 44 15.85 -25.00 25.83
N ARG A 45 15.66 -25.39 27.09
CA ARG A 45 14.30 -25.74 27.60
C ARG A 45 13.36 -24.57 27.56
N ALA A 46 13.78 -23.39 27.98
CA ALA A 46 12.97 -22.18 27.87
C ALA A 46 12.60 -21.80 26.43
N LEU A 47 13.51 -22.03 25.47
CA LEU A 47 13.25 -21.81 24.05
C LEU A 47 12.26 -22.83 23.49
N PHE A 48 12.34 -24.10 23.87
CA PHE A 48 11.33 -25.09 23.50
C PHE A 48 9.96 -24.77 24.08
N ASP A 49 9.88 -24.31 25.34
CA ASP A 49 8.62 -23.94 25.97
C ASP A 49 7.98 -22.71 25.30
N LEU A 50 8.79 -21.78 24.77
CA LEU A 50 8.31 -20.63 24.02
C LEU A 50 7.88 -20.99 22.59
N LEU A 51 8.64 -21.85 21.90
CA LEU A 51 8.36 -22.24 20.50
C LEU A 51 7.20 -23.23 20.39
N GLY A 52 7.00 -24.12 21.37
CA GLY A 52 6.00 -25.19 21.28
C GLY A 52 4.60 -24.69 20.93
N PRO A 53 4.02 -23.72 21.63
CA PRO A 53 2.74 -23.13 21.27
C PRO A 53 2.70 -22.52 19.87
N ILE A 54 3.79 -21.89 19.41
CA ILE A 54 3.91 -21.22 18.12
C ILE A 54 3.87 -22.24 16.97
N GLU A 55 4.60 -23.36 17.12
CA GLU A 55 4.73 -24.39 16.08
C GLU A 55 3.45 -25.19 15.83
N THR A 56 2.45 -25.10 16.69
CA THR A 56 1.12 -25.72 16.45
C THR A 56 0.39 -25.12 15.26
N TYR A 57 0.74 -23.91 14.84
CA TYR A 57 0.10 -23.23 13.71
C TYR A 57 0.80 -23.43 12.37
N TRP A 58 1.83 -24.29 12.31
CA TRP A 58 2.65 -24.50 11.10
C TRP A 58 2.80 -25.97 10.76
N ALA A 59 2.70 -26.31 9.47
CA ALA A 59 2.92 -27.67 9.03
C ALA A 59 4.40 -28.06 9.05
N PHE A 60 5.34 -27.09 8.90
CA PHE A 60 6.77 -27.34 8.96
C PHE A 60 7.43 -26.53 10.10
N PRO A 61 8.28 -27.15 10.96
CA PRO A 61 8.60 -28.58 11.00
C PRO A 61 7.43 -29.47 11.43
N GLY A 62 6.37 -28.89 11.98
CA GLY A 62 5.19 -29.56 12.50
C GLY A 62 5.38 -30.04 13.95
N VAL A 63 4.26 -30.15 14.66
CA VAL A 63 4.25 -30.50 16.10
C VAL A 63 4.97 -31.83 16.37
N GLN A 64 4.78 -32.83 15.50
CA GLN A 64 5.38 -34.15 15.68
C GLN A 64 6.92 -34.12 15.60
N ALA A 65 7.48 -33.41 14.62
CA ALA A 65 8.91 -33.27 14.47
C ALA A 65 9.51 -32.42 15.61
N PHE A 66 8.82 -31.35 15.98
CA PHE A 66 9.21 -30.50 17.10
C PHE A 66 9.27 -31.27 18.42
N GLU A 67 8.24 -32.05 18.77
CA GLU A 67 8.20 -32.89 19.96
C GLU A 67 9.22 -34.02 19.91
N GLN A 68 9.55 -34.56 18.75
CA GLN A 68 10.62 -35.54 18.61
C GLN A 68 11.98 -34.93 18.94
N ILE A 69 12.27 -33.73 18.47
CA ILE A 69 13.52 -33.01 18.79
C ILE A 69 13.59 -32.69 20.28
N ARG A 70 12.48 -32.29 20.88
CA ARG A 70 12.35 -32.02 22.31
C ARG A 70 12.64 -33.29 23.15
N ARG A 71 12.12 -34.45 22.73
CA ARG A 71 12.44 -35.74 23.38
C ARG A 71 13.91 -36.11 23.25
N GLN A 72 14.51 -35.91 22.07
CA GLN A 72 15.97 -36.13 21.88
C GLN A 72 16.78 -35.24 22.83
N PHE A 73 16.37 -33.98 23.01
CA PHE A 73 16.99 -33.08 23.97
C PHE A 73 16.89 -33.59 25.42
N GLU A 74 15.70 -34.03 25.86
CA GLU A 74 15.52 -34.58 27.24
C GLU A 74 16.27 -35.88 27.46
N HIS A 75 16.61 -36.65 26.43
CA HIS A 75 17.46 -37.83 26.48
C HIS A 75 18.97 -37.51 26.42
N GLY A 76 19.34 -36.23 26.29
CA GLY A 76 20.74 -35.82 26.24
C GLY A 76 21.43 -35.96 24.89
N ASN A 77 20.67 -36.20 23.80
CA ASN A 77 21.21 -36.36 22.43
C ASN A 77 21.50 -35.01 21.80
N TYR A 78 22.31 -34.17 22.43
CA TYR A 78 22.49 -32.76 22.06
C TYR A 78 23.06 -32.54 20.66
N ALA A 79 23.89 -33.48 20.16
CA ALA A 79 24.45 -33.40 18.81
C ALA A 79 23.39 -33.59 17.73
N ASP A 80 22.41 -34.47 17.92
CA ASP A 80 21.33 -34.73 16.96
C ASP A 80 20.31 -33.58 17.04
N VAL A 81 20.03 -33.03 18.20
CA VAL A 81 19.22 -31.84 18.39
C VAL A 81 19.83 -30.66 17.62
N ALA A 82 21.11 -30.37 17.78
CA ALA A 82 21.79 -29.28 17.08
C ALA A 82 21.71 -29.48 15.55
N PHE A 83 21.90 -30.69 15.05
CA PHE A 83 21.78 -31.00 13.66
C PHE A 83 20.36 -30.74 13.11
N SER A 84 19.33 -31.30 13.77
CA SER A 84 17.94 -31.11 13.37
C SER A 84 17.53 -29.64 13.39
N VAL A 85 17.88 -28.89 14.44
CA VAL A 85 17.60 -27.45 14.57
C VAL A 85 18.30 -26.64 13.47
N GLN A 86 19.56 -26.96 13.14
CA GLN A 86 20.29 -26.31 12.06
C GLN A 86 19.58 -26.50 10.69
N ARG A 87 19.12 -27.72 10.41
CA ARG A 87 18.40 -28.02 9.16
C ARG A 87 17.06 -27.30 9.10
N ILE A 88 16.32 -27.24 10.20
CA ILE A 88 15.07 -26.47 10.26
C ILE A 88 15.34 -24.99 9.99
N CYS A 89 16.31 -24.37 10.67
CA CYS A 89 16.67 -22.97 10.47
C CYS A 89 17.05 -22.68 9.01
N ARG A 90 17.84 -23.57 8.38
CA ARG A 90 18.19 -23.45 6.97
C ARG A 90 16.96 -23.57 6.05
N ALA A 91 16.08 -24.52 6.32
CA ALA A 91 14.86 -24.72 5.54
C ALA A 91 13.88 -23.55 5.67
N LEU A 92 13.73 -22.98 6.88
CA LEU A 92 12.90 -21.80 7.12
C LEU A 92 13.45 -20.55 6.39
N SER A 93 14.77 -20.33 6.48
CA SER A 93 15.41 -19.14 5.87
C SER A 93 15.40 -19.19 4.32
N THR A 94 15.56 -20.38 3.74
CA THR A 94 15.61 -20.56 2.28
C THR A 94 14.27 -20.89 1.64
N GLY A 95 13.24 -21.22 2.45
CA GLY A 95 11.96 -21.74 1.98
C GLY A 95 12.07 -23.14 1.32
N ALA A 96 13.15 -23.91 1.61
CA ALA A 96 13.40 -25.21 0.98
C ALA A 96 12.27 -26.21 1.25
N TYR A 97 11.66 -26.20 2.45
CA TYR A 97 10.55 -27.04 2.82
C TYR A 97 9.30 -26.89 1.91
N ARG A 98 9.16 -25.77 1.22
CA ARG A 98 8.07 -25.54 0.26
C ARG A 98 8.32 -26.23 -1.09
N ARG A 99 9.52 -26.68 -1.34
CA ARG A 99 9.94 -27.24 -2.65
C ARG A 99 10.27 -28.72 -2.60
N ARG A 100 10.73 -29.20 -1.44
CA ARG A 100 11.14 -30.59 -1.24
C ARG A 100 10.98 -31.01 0.21
N HIS A 101 10.95 -32.32 0.45
CA HIS A 101 11.06 -32.87 1.79
C HIS A 101 12.44 -32.52 2.40
N VAL A 102 12.44 -32.12 3.66
CA VAL A 102 13.66 -31.78 4.42
C VAL A 102 13.87 -32.87 5.48
N PRO A 103 14.81 -33.80 5.30
CA PRO A 103 15.11 -34.77 6.34
C PRO A 103 15.73 -34.09 7.56
N LEU A 104 15.23 -34.43 8.76
CA LEU A 104 15.63 -33.80 10.03
C LEU A 104 16.57 -34.68 10.86
N ASP A 105 16.75 -35.94 10.50
CA ASP A 105 17.69 -36.86 11.15
C ASP A 105 18.94 -37.09 10.29
N ARG A 106 20.04 -37.51 10.92
CA ARG A 106 21.33 -37.72 10.27
C ARG A 106 21.29 -38.87 9.29
N ASP A 107 20.61 -39.97 9.63
CA ASP A 107 20.61 -41.18 8.82
C ASP A 107 19.93 -40.98 7.46
N SER A 108 18.85 -40.16 7.46
CA SER A 108 18.17 -39.82 6.20
C SER A 108 18.85 -38.65 5.45
N ALA A 109 19.65 -37.83 6.13
CA ALA A 109 20.35 -36.71 5.51
C ALA A 109 21.56 -37.12 4.70
N ASP A 110 22.30 -38.16 5.14
CA ASP A 110 23.47 -38.69 4.41
C ASP A 110 23.07 -39.25 3.03
N ALA A 111 21.81 -39.67 2.84
CA ALA A 111 21.28 -40.09 1.55
C ALA A 111 20.98 -38.92 0.58
N ASP A 112 20.67 -37.74 1.10
CA ASP A 112 20.30 -36.52 0.32
C ASP A 112 21.50 -35.61 0.00
N GLU A 113 22.64 -35.72 0.72
CA GLU A 113 23.78 -34.80 0.53
C GLU A 113 24.42 -34.90 -0.87
N HIS A 114 24.21 -36.00 -1.59
CA HIS A 114 24.66 -36.15 -2.99
C HIS A 114 23.79 -35.40 -4.00
N GLU A 115 22.57 -34.91 -3.63
CA GLU A 115 21.71 -34.10 -4.49
C GLU A 115 21.84 -32.59 -4.23
N ASP A 116 22.40 -32.16 -3.10
CA ASP A 116 22.45 -30.75 -2.67
C ASP A 116 23.48 -29.87 -3.41
N GLU A 117 24.48 -30.43 -4.08
CA GLU A 117 25.54 -29.70 -4.79
C GLU A 117 25.16 -29.29 -6.22
N VAL A 118 24.09 -29.82 -6.78
CA VAL A 118 23.58 -29.38 -8.09
C VAL A 118 22.76 -28.13 -7.90
N ILE A 119 23.36 -26.96 -8.15
CA ILE A 119 22.61 -25.70 -8.39
C ILE A 119 21.68 -25.98 -9.57
N GLN A 120 20.43 -26.35 -9.25
CA GLN A 120 19.43 -26.61 -10.31
C GLN A 120 19.31 -25.33 -11.15
N PRO A 121 19.43 -25.43 -12.48
CA PRO A 121 19.26 -24.31 -13.37
C PRO A 121 17.89 -23.67 -13.15
N PRO A 122 17.71 -22.36 -13.43
CA PRO A 122 16.44 -21.64 -13.25
C PRO A 122 15.23 -22.38 -13.83
N GLU A 123 15.41 -23.15 -14.88
CA GLU A 123 14.40 -23.97 -15.56
C GLU A 123 13.88 -25.14 -14.69
N ALA A 124 14.73 -25.75 -13.89
CA ALA A 124 14.32 -26.81 -12.97
C ALA A 124 13.56 -26.28 -11.74
N ARG A 125 13.80 -25.02 -11.34
CA ARG A 125 13.04 -24.34 -10.29
C ARG A 125 11.60 -24.03 -10.73
N ALA A 126 11.36 -23.84 -12.03
CA ALA A 126 10.04 -23.59 -12.59
C ALA A 126 9.14 -24.83 -12.61
N LEU A 127 9.69 -26.03 -12.39
CA LEU A 127 8.96 -27.28 -12.40
C LEU A 127 8.48 -27.76 -11.01
N ALA A 128 8.94 -27.14 -9.92
CA ALA A 128 8.46 -27.46 -8.59
C ALA A 128 7.01 -26.99 -8.41
N LYS A 129 6.12 -27.89 -7.96
CA LYS A 129 4.72 -27.55 -7.68
C LYS A 129 4.65 -26.49 -6.58
N PRO A 130 3.85 -25.42 -6.75
CA PRO A 130 3.65 -24.44 -5.68
C PRO A 130 3.10 -25.09 -4.41
N TYR A 131 3.63 -24.68 -3.26
CA TYR A 131 3.28 -25.18 -1.95
C TYR A 131 2.34 -24.23 -1.22
N PHE A 132 1.40 -24.79 -0.45
CA PHE A 132 0.57 -24.07 0.50
C PHE A 132 0.15 -24.92 1.69
N GLU A 133 -0.51 -24.31 2.68
CA GLU A 133 -1.07 -25.04 3.83
C GLU A 133 -2.60 -24.85 3.90
N VAL A 134 -3.27 -25.88 4.43
CA VAL A 134 -4.71 -25.90 4.66
C VAL A 134 -4.96 -25.99 6.16
N LEU A 135 -5.64 -24.99 6.70
CA LEU A 135 -6.04 -24.98 8.11
C LEU A 135 -7.33 -25.80 8.30
N VAL A 136 -7.28 -26.84 9.10
CA VAL A 136 -8.44 -27.66 9.47
C VAL A 136 -8.83 -27.34 10.91
N VAL A 137 -10.04 -26.82 11.11
CA VAL A 137 -10.56 -26.48 12.43
C VAL A 137 -11.46 -27.62 12.93
N ASP A 138 -10.96 -28.38 13.88
CA ASP A 138 -11.66 -29.54 14.42
C ASP A 138 -11.12 -29.89 15.83
N ASN A 139 -12.01 -30.10 16.77
CA ASN A 139 -11.63 -30.48 18.15
C ASN A 139 -11.40 -32.00 18.25
N VAL A 140 -10.27 -32.45 17.76
CA VAL A 140 -9.89 -33.85 17.67
C VAL A 140 -8.78 -34.22 18.68
N ASN A 141 -8.66 -35.50 18.99
CA ASN A 141 -7.52 -36.04 19.71
C ASN A 141 -6.36 -36.37 18.76
N GLU A 142 -5.18 -36.67 19.30
CA GLU A 142 -3.97 -36.95 18.48
C GLU A 142 -4.14 -38.10 17.48
N HIS A 143 -4.94 -39.13 17.80
CA HIS A 143 -5.19 -40.23 16.87
C HIS A 143 -6.08 -39.79 15.69
N GLN A 144 -7.09 -38.99 15.97
CA GLN A 144 -7.97 -38.43 14.97
C GLN A 144 -7.24 -37.40 14.10
N GLU A 145 -6.38 -36.58 14.69
CA GLU A 145 -5.52 -35.64 13.97
C GLU A 145 -4.60 -36.36 12.98
N ARG A 146 -3.90 -37.41 13.44
CA ARG A 146 -3.08 -38.25 12.54
C ARG A 146 -3.90 -38.91 11.44
N TRP A 147 -5.12 -39.31 11.74
CA TRP A 147 -6.04 -39.85 10.76
C TRP A 147 -6.45 -38.80 9.71
N LEU A 148 -6.77 -37.58 10.11
CA LEU A 148 -7.06 -36.46 9.21
C LEU A 148 -5.87 -36.20 8.27
N HIS A 149 -4.67 -36.01 8.80
CA HIS A 149 -3.47 -35.81 8.00
C HIS A 149 -3.25 -36.95 6.98
N SER A 150 -3.40 -38.19 7.41
CA SER A 150 -3.24 -39.35 6.56
C SER A 150 -4.28 -39.39 5.42
N ASN A 151 -5.54 -39.04 5.70
CA ASN A 151 -6.57 -39.04 4.66
C ASN A 151 -6.34 -37.95 3.62
N PHE A 152 -6.05 -36.71 4.02
CA PHE A 152 -5.68 -35.67 3.07
C PHE A 152 -4.46 -36.06 2.22
N LYS A 153 -3.46 -36.70 2.85
CA LYS A 153 -2.24 -37.13 2.16
C LYS A 153 -2.51 -38.25 1.11
N LYS A 154 -3.44 -39.18 1.41
CA LYS A 154 -3.86 -40.27 0.49
C LYS A 154 -4.62 -39.75 -0.73
N MET A 155 -5.26 -38.59 -0.66
CA MET A 155 -6.01 -38.00 -1.77
C MET A 155 -5.11 -37.35 -2.82
N ARG A 156 -3.84 -37.03 -2.50
CA ARG A 156 -2.90 -36.38 -3.41
C ARG A 156 -2.54 -37.29 -4.57
N ARG A 157 -2.45 -36.66 -5.76
CA ARG A 157 -2.12 -37.34 -7.01
C ARG A 157 -0.87 -36.76 -7.65
N PRO A 158 -0.10 -37.55 -8.42
CA PRO A 158 1.05 -37.02 -9.15
C PRO A 158 0.70 -35.89 -10.11
N GLU A 159 -0.49 -35.88 -10.70
CA GLU A 159 -0.99 -34.85 -11.61
C GLU A 159 -1.52 -33.59 -10.96
N ASP A 160 -1.69 -33.54 -9.64
CA ASP A 160 -2.17 -32.36 -8.93
C ASP A 160 -1.23 -31.16 -9.20
N PRO A 161 -1.81 -29.97 -9.48
CA PRO A 161 -1.00 -28.81 -9.86
C PRO A 161 -0.25 -28.18 -8.68
N PHE A 162 -0.63 -28.52 -7.44
CA PHE A 162 -0.08 -27.97 -6.21
C PHE A 162 0.25 -29.06 -5.20
N HIS A 163 1.15 -28.70 -4.27
CA HIS A 163 1.41 -29.51 -3.08
C HIS A 163 0.95 -28.74 -1.83
N TYR A 164 0.22 -29.40 -0.93
CA TYR A 164 -0.17 -28.76 0.34
C TYR A 164 -0.02 -29.70 1.54
N GLU A 165 0.19 -29.10 2.71
CA GLU A 165 0.14 -29.78 4.00
C GLU A 165 -1.03 -29.26 4.82
N THR A 166 -1.50 -30.03 5.81
CA THR A 166 -2.59 -29.64 6.70
C THR A 166 -2.07 -29.24 8.07
N VAL A 167 -2.70 -28.21 8.64
CA VAL A 167 -2.52 -27.79 10.04
C VAL A 167 -3.86 -27.96 10.73
N VAL A 168 -3.91 -28.66 11.86
CA VAL A 168 -5.16 -28.91 12.59
C VAL A 168 -5.19 -28.11 13.88
N VAL A 169 -6.26 -27.36 14.14
CA VAL A 169 -6.45 -26.54 15.33
C VAL A 169 -7.83 -26.79 15.96
N PRO A 170 -7.94 -26.75 17.31
CA PRO A 170 -9.16 -27.23 17.99
C PRO A 170 -10.26 -26.19 18.17
N SER A 171 -9.97 -24.89 18.01
CA SER A 171 -10.93 -23.83 18.38
C SER A 171 -11.04 -22.70 17.37
N LEU A 172 -12.08 -21.87 17.53
CA LEU A 172 -12.28 -20.65 16.75
C LEU A 172 -11.14 -19.66 16.98
N GLN A 173 -10.73 -19.45 18.23
CA GLN A 173 -9.63 -18.56 18.56
C GLN A 173 -8.31 -19.04 17.93
N ASP A 174 -7.99 -20.33 18.03
CA ASP A 174 -6.81 -20.92 17.39
C ASP A 174 -6.85 -20.75 15.86
N ALA A 175 -8.02 -20.87 15.26
CA ALA A 175 -8.16 -20.66 13.82
C ALA A 175 -7.85 -19.22 13.40
N LEU A 176 -8.35 -18.22 14.13
CA LEU A 176 -8.07 -16.81 13.89
C LEU A 176 -6.59 -16.50 14.07
N ILE A 177 -5.98 -16.99 15.15
CA ILE A 177 -4.52 -16.86 15.34
C ILE A 177 -3.77 -17.49 14.17
N GLY A 178 -4.15 -18.72 13.78
CA GLY A 178 -3.53 -19.45 12.68
C GLY A 178 -3.53 -18.66 11.37
N ILE A 179 -4.66 -18.11 10.96
CA ILE A 179 -4.76 -17.36 9.70
C ILE A 179 -4.04 -15.99 9.74
N LEU A 180 -3.91 -15.37 10.91
CA LEU A 180 -3.20 -14.10 11.06
C LEU A 180 -1.69 -14.29 11.19
N PHE A 181 -1.24 -15.49 11.52
CA PHE A 181 0.13 -15.79 11.82
C PHE A 181 0.82 -16.64 10.75
N ASN A 182 0.13 -17.63 10.20
CA ASN A 182 0.69 -18.52 9.18
C ASN A 182 0.36 -18.03 7.76
N TYR A 183 1.37 -17.50 7.10
CA TYR A 183 1.27 -16.97 5.74
C TYR A 183 1.18 -18.05 4.64
N ASN A 184 1.44 -19.33 4.95
CA ASN A 184 1.30 -20.41 3.97
C ASN A 184 -0.16 -20.86 3.80
N ILE A 185 -1.05 -20.50 4.71
CA ILE A 185 -2.47 -20.89 4.65
C ILE A 185 -3.13 -20.23 3.44
N GLN A 186 -3.74 -21.06 2.59
CA GLN A 186 -4.51 -20.64 1.42
C GLN A 186 -5.98 -21.07 1.48
N ALA A 187 -6.32 -22.00 2.36
CA ALA A 187 -7.68 -22.46 2.56
C ALA A 187 -7.92 -22.84 4.02
N ILE A 188 -9.17 -22.72 4.46
CA ILE A 188 -9.64 -23.15 5.77
C ILE A 188 -10.80 -24.14 5.61
N VAL A 189 -10.74 -25.24 6.35
CA VAL A 189 -11.80 -26.25 6.44
C VAL A 189 -12.35 -26.23 7.86
N VAL A 190 -13.57 -25.76 8.03
CA VAL A 190 -14.24 -25.67 9.31
C VAL A 190 -15.15 -26.90 9.47
N ARG A 191 -14.88 -27.72 10.49
CA ARG A 191 -15.62 -28.97 10.76
C ARG A 191 -16.56 -28.80 11.97
N PRO A 192 -17.58 -29.67 12.11
CA PRO A 192 -18.50 -29.60 13.24
C PRO A 192 -17.80 -29.92 14.57
N GLY A 193 -18.27 -29.31 15.66
CA GLY A 193 -17.77 -29.59 17.01
C GLY A 193 -16.58 -28.75 17.46
N LEU A 194 -16.18 -27.72 16.69
CA LEU A 194 -15.15 -26.75 17.09
C LEU A 194 -15.55 -26.05 18.40
N LYS A 195 -14.59 -25.75 19.24
CA LYS A 195 -14.77 -24.96 20.46
C LYS A 195 -14.58 -23.48 20.17
N PHE A 196 -15.04 -22.62 21.08
CA PHE A 196 -14.75 -21.19 21.00
C PHE A 196 -13.33 -20.88 21.47
N ASP A 197 -13.04 -21.25 22.75
CA ASP A 197 -11.79 -20.90 23.41
C ASP A 197 -10.63 -21.81 23.04
N SER A 198 -9.45 -21.21 22.92
CA SER A 198 -8.18 -21.91 22.88
C SER A 198 -7.87 -22.54 24.23
N LYS A 199 -7.28 -23.73 24.22
CA LYS A 199 -6.73 -24.39 25.42
C LYS A 199 -5.29 -23.95 25.71
N MET A 200 -4.68 -23.15 24.82
CA MET A 200 -3.31 -22.73 24.96
C MET A 200 -3.23 -21.41 25.69
N GLU A 201 -2.41 -21.35 26.73
CA GLU A 201 -2.04 -20.10 27.41
C GLU A 201 -1.02 -19.35 26.52
N MET A 202 -1.53 -18.51 25.62
CA MET A 202 -0.69 -17.77 24.68
C MET A 202 -0.94 -16.27 24.74
N SER A 203 -0.52 -15.65 25.85
CA SER A 203 -0.62 -14.20 26.06
C SER A 203 -0.01 -13.35 24.92
N LEU A 204 0.98 -13.91 24.19
CA LEU A 204 1.60 -13.26 23.03
C LEU A 204 0.72 -13.22 21.79
N LEU A 205 -0.16 -14.20 21.62
CA LEU A 205 -0.98 -14.36 20.41
C LEU A 205 -2.45 -13.95 20.62
N THR A 206 -2.88 -13.73 21.86
CA THR A 206 -4.26 -13.26 22.15
C THR A 206 -4.56 -11.91 21.52
N ARG A 207 -3.57 -11.04 21.36
CA ARG A 207 -3.71 -9.75 20.67
C ARG A 207 -4.20 -9.87 19.22
N TYR A 208 -3.89 -10.98 18.54
CA TYR A 208 -4.41 -11.21 17.20
C TYR A 208 -5.93 -11.39 17.18
N LEU A 209 -6.53 -11.80 18.32
CA LEU A 209 -7.98 -11.89 18.46
C LEU A 209 -8.62 -10.51 18.53
N ASP A 210 -7.96 -9.54 19.18
CA ASP A 210 -8.43 -8.15 19.24
C ASP A 210 -8.45 -7.54 17.82
N TRP A 211 -7.44 -7.86 17.01
CA TRP A 211 -7.39 -7.39 15.62
C TRP A 211 -8.41 -8.06 14.71
N ALA A 212 -8.78 -9.29 14.97
CA ALA A 212 -9.80 -9.96 14.18
C ALA A 212 -11.15 -9.24 14.26
N GLY A 213 -11.34 -8.39 15.26
CA GLY A 213 -12.53 -7.59 15.50
C GLY A 213 -13.82 -8.43 15.56
N GLY A 214 -14.69 -8.20 16.53
CA GLY A 214 -16.00 -8.83 16.53
C GLY A 214 -16.07 -10.29 17.03
N THR A 215 -15.07 -10.74 17.81
CA THR A 215 -15.26 -11.95 18.64
C THR A 215 -16.24 -11.68 19.78
N GLU A 216 -16.41 -10.43 20.17
CA GLU A 216 -17.43 -10.00 21.13
C GLU A 216 -18.83 -10.40 20.66
N GLY A 217 -19.54 -11.13 21.49
CA GLY A 217 -20.88 -11.64 21.20
C GLY A 217 -20.93 -12.99 20.48
N ILE A 218 -19.86 -13.47 19.85
CA ILE A 218 -19.83 -14.83 19.24
C ILE A 218 -19.76 -15.89 20.33
N GLU A 219 -19.10 -15.59 21.44
CA GLU A 219 -19.08 -16.48 22.62
C GLU A 219 -20.49 -16.84 23.12
N ALA A 220 -21.40 -15.88 23.07
CA ALA A 220 -22.82 -16.07 23.45
C ALA A 220 -23.65 -16.77 22.36
N VAL A 221 -23.14 -16.98 21.16
CA VAL A 221 -23.79 -17.69 20.07
C VAL A 221 -23.75 -19.19 20.35
N ARG A 222 -24.80 -19.90 19.95
CA ARG A 222 -24.83 -21.36 20.08
C ARG A 222 -23.60 -22.00 19.47
N SER A 223 -22.99 -22.97 20.12
CA SER A 223 -21.79 -23.64 19.63
C SER A 223 -21.92 -24.18 18.21
N LEU A 224 -23.14 -24.53 17.81
CA LEU A 224 -23.47 -25.00 16.44
C LEU A 224 -23.32 -23.92 15.37
N ASP A 225 -23.36 -22.65 15.76
CA ASP A 225 -23.25 -21.50 14.84
C ASP A 225 -21.81 -20.92 14.78
N HIS A 226 -20.88 -21.46 15.58
CA HIS A 226 -19.47 -21.04 15.57
C HIS A 226 -18.81 -21.27 14.20
N GLY A 227 -19.17 -22.31 13.45
CA GLY A 227 -18.65 -22.59 12.12
C GLY A 227 -18.95 -21.48 11.11
N PRO A 228 -20.22 -21.14 10.85
CA PRO A 228 -20.62 -19.99 10.05
C PRO A 228 -20.05 -18.67 10.54
N ALA A 229 -19.98 -18.44 11.87
CA ALA A 229 -19.39 -17.25 12.45
C ALA A 229 -17.89 -17.13 12.13
N LEU A 230 -17.15 -18.23 12.26
CA LEU A 230 -15.74 -18.28 11.88
C LEU A 230 -15.53 -17.97 10.39
N CYS A 231 -16.34 -18.55 9.50
CA CYS A 231 -16.25 -18.24 8.07
C CYS A 231 -16.44 -16.75 7.78
N ARG A 232 -17.36 -16.05 8.48
CA ARG A 232 -17.51 -14.59 8.37
C ARG A 232 -16.27 -13.84 8.84
N LEU A 233 -15.72 -14.20 9.99
CA LEU A 233 -14.50 -13.58 10.50
C LEU A 233 -13.32 -13.77 9.54
N VAL A 234 -13.16 -14.98 9.00
CA VAL A 234 -12.11 -15.26 7.99
C VAL A 234 -12.29 -14.36 6.77
N ALA A 235 -13.51 -14.23 6.24
CA ALA A 235 -13.79 -13.38 5.09
C ALA A 235 -13.49 -11.89 5.36
N ASN A 236 -13.65 -11.43 6.61
CA ASN A 236 -13.30 -10.07 7.00
C ASN A 236 -11.79 -9.88 7.20
N VAL A 237 -11.11 -10.83 7.84
CA VAL A 237 -9.70 -10.74 8.22
C VAL A 237 -8.77 -11.09 7.06
N ARG A 238 -9.05 -12.18 6.34
CA ARG A 238 -8.26 -12.70 5.22
C ARG A 238 -9.18 -13.09 4.03
N PRO A 239 -9.81 -12.11 3.33
CA PRO A 239 -10.80 -12.36 2.27
C PRO A 239 -10.24 -13.11 1.05
N GLU A 240 -8.92 -13.24 0.94
CA GLU A 240 -8.28 -14.03 -0.10
C GLU A 240 -8.32 -15.54 0.16
N LEU A 241 -8.62 -15.98 1.40
CA LEU A 241 -8.67 -17.40 1.75
C LEU A 241 -9.98 -18.04 1.29
N ASP A 242 -9.89 -19.28 0.81
CA ASP A 242 -11.08 -20.09 0.52
C ASP A 242 -11.58 -20.78 1.80
N ALA A 243 -12.81 -20.49 2.22
CA ALA A 243 -13.46 -21.14 3.36
C ALA A 243 -14.37 -22.30 2.90
N TYR A 244 -14.21 -23.45 3.51
CA TYR A 244 -15.03 -24.66 3.32
C TYR A 244 -15.68 -25.02 4.65
N LEU A 245 -17.02 -25.11 4.67
CA LEU A 245 -17.77 -25.51 5.86
C LEU A 245 -18.22 -26.96 5.71
N VAL A 246 -17.85 -27.80 6.66
CA VAL A 246 -18.38 -29.15 6.82
C VAL A 246 -19.38 -29.12 7.98
N THR A 247 -20.59 -29.62 7.78
CA THR A 247 -21.66 -29.57 8.76
C THR A 247 -22.47 -30.86 8.79
N ASP A 248 -22.96 -31.20 9.94
CA ASP A 248 -23.91 -32.29 10.16
C ASP A 248 -25.38 -31.82 10.24
N ARG A 249 -25.60 -30.51 10.08
CA ARG A 249 -26.93 -29.89 10.09
C ARG A 249 -27.67 -30.06 8.78
N SER A 250 -28.99 -29.94 8.83
CA SER A 250 -29.83 -29.95 7.64
C SER A 250 -29.62 -28.72 6.76
N VAL A 251 -29.93 -28.85 5.48
CA VAL A 251 -29.82 -27.73 4.52
C VAL A 251 -30.72 -26.58 4.94
N GLU A 252 -31.90 -26.84 5.45
CA GLU A 252 -32.90 -25.85 5.87
C GLU A 252 -32.38 -25.02 7.06
N GLU A 253 -31.67 -25.64 8.00
CA GLU A 253 -31.08 -24.94 9.15
C GLU A 253 -29.93 -24.02 8.74
N ILE A 254 -29.12 -24.46 7.81
CA ILE A 254 -27.93 -23.71 7.33
C ILE A 254 -28.36 -22.64 6.33
N ALA A 255 -29.38 -22.85 5.52
CA ALA A 255 -29.83 -21.89 4.49
C ALA A 255 -30.27 -20.52 5.07
N GLY A 256 -30.56 -20.46 6.39
CA GLY A 256 -30.85 -19.21 7.09
C GLY A 256 -29.60 -18.34 7.37
N HIS A 257 -28.40 -18.89 7.23
CA HIS A 257 -27.15 -18.15 7.35
C HIS A 257 -26.67 -17.66 5.98
N ASP A 258 -26.07 -16.46 5.93
CA ASP A 258 -25.41 -16.00 4.71
C ASP A 258 -24.11 -16.79 4.50
N LEU A 259 -24.22 -17.87 3.71
CA LEU A 259 -23.10 -18.75 3.36
C LEU A 259 -22.42 -18.41 2.04
N GLY A 260 -22.81 -17.32 1.40
CA GLY A 260 -22.14 -16.80 0.20
C GLY A 260 -20.65 -16.53 0.38
N ILE A 261 -20.20 -16.40 1.64
CA ILE A 261 -18.79 -16.30 2.05
C ILE A 261 -18.02 -17.62 1.97
N CYS A 262 -18.71 -18.77 2.10
CA CYS A 262 -18.10 -20.08 1.97
C CYS A 262 -18.04 -20.46 0.48
N ARG A 263 -16.88 -20.93 0.05
CA ARG A 263 -16.73 -21.44 -1.32
C ARG A 263 -17.60 -22.65 -1.57
N ARG A 264 -17.74 -23.52 -0.56
CA ARG A 264 -18.66 -24.66 -0.57
C ARG A 264 -19.00 -25.10 0.85
N VAL A 265 -20.20 -25.64 0.99
CA VAL A 265 -20.67 -26.34 2.19
C VAL A 265 -20.78 -27.82 1.85
N PHE A 266 -20.26 -28.69 2.74
CA PHE A 266 -20.34 -30.14 2.68
C PHE A 266 -21.24 -30.63 3.81
N TYR A 267 -22.20 -31.50 3.47
CA TYR A 267 -23.15 -32.01 4.43
C TYR A 267 -22.77 -33.44 4.82
N ASN A 268 -22.55 -33.66 6.12
CA ASN A 268 -22.37 -34.96 6.74
C ASN A 268 -21.29 -35.83 6.08
N GLN A 269 -20.03 -35.44 6.15
CA GLN A 269 -19.08 -35.85 5.14
C GLN A 269 -17.74 -36.34 5.50
N GLU A 270 -17.40 -37.43 4.97
CA GLU A 270 -16.09 -38.04 4.86
C GLU A 270 -15.58 -38.19 3.41
N ASP A 271 -16.14 -37.45 2.44
CA ASP A 271 -15.60 -37.42 1.07
C ASP A 271 -14.41 -36.49 0.96
N PHE A 272 -13.27 -36.98 1.45
CA PHE A 272 -11.99 -36.25 1.37
C PHE A 272 -11.54 -35.97 -0.05
N MET A 273 -11.92 -36.83 -1.03
CA MET A 273 -11.58 -36.61 -2.43
C MET A 273 -12.32 -35.40 -2.99
N GLU A 274 -13.62 -35.25 -2.71
CA GLU A 274 -14.36 -34.10 -3.18
C GLU A 274 -13.87 -32.80 -2.53
N LEU A 275 -13.57 -32.81 -1.23
CA LEU A 275 -12.98 -31.68 -0.52
C LEU A 275 -11.60 -31.32 -1.06
N HIS A 276 -10.71 -32.29 -1.25
CA HIS A 276 -9.39 -32.12 -1.85
C HIS A 276 -9.47 -31.45 -3.23
N LEU A 277 -10.34 -31.97 -4.13
CA LEU A 277 -10.51 -31.37 -5.46
C LEU A 277 -11.04 -29.95 -5.42
N ASN A 278 -11.94 -29.63 -4.47
CA ASN A 278 -12.45 -28.26 -4.30
C ASN A 278 -11.38 -27.30 -3.76
N ILE A 279 -10.53 -27.74 -2.82
CA ILE A 279 -9.39 -26.96 -2.34
C ILE A 279 -8.44 -26.63 -3.50
N LEU A 280 -8.03 -27.64 -4.28
CA LEU A 280 -7.16 -27.39 -5.43
C LEU A 280 -7.80 -26.47 -6.47
N ARG A 281 -9.10 -26.64 -6.75
CA ARG A 281 -9.86 -25.77 -7.67
C ARG A 281 -9.93 -24.34 -7.17
N GLY A 282 -10.02 -24.13 -5.86
CA GLY A 282 -10.03 -22.84 -5.20
C GLY A 282 -8.73 -22.09 -5.44
N VAL A 283 -7.63 -22.70 -5.09
CA VAL A 283 -6.29 -22.14 -5.30
C VAL A 283 -6.00 -21.94 -6.79
N GLN A 284 -6.39 -22.90 -7.65
CA GLN A 284 -6.22 -22.80 -9.10
C GLN A 284 -6.97 -21.58 -9.69
N ALA A 285 -8.15 -21.23 -9.17
CA ALA A 285 -8.90 -20.08 -9.64
C ALA A 285 -8.16 -18.76 -9.39
N ARG A 286 -7.41 -18.65 -8.28
CA ARG A 286 -6.54 -17.49 -7.94
C ARG A 286 -5.20 -17.53 -8.67
N TYR A 287 -4.69 -18.73 -8.96
CA TYR A 287 -3.42 -18.96 -9.65
C TYR A 287 -3.46 -18.62 -11.15
N LYS A 288 -4.63 -18.72 -11.80
CA LYS A 288 -4.79 -18.43 -13.23
C LYS A 288 -4.37 -17.00 -13.58
N THR A 289 -3.69 -16.85 -14.70
CA THR A 289 -3.32 -15.59 -15.33
C THR A 289 -3.86 -15.57 -16.75
N PRO A 290 -5.14 -15.20 -16.97
CA PRO A 290 -5.80 -15.37 -18.25
C PRO A 290 -5.07 -14.69 -19.41
N PHE A 291 -4.65 -13.43 -19.22
CA PHE A 291 -3.98 -12.69 -20.29
C PHE A 291 -2.53 -13.13 -20.49
N PHE A 292 -1.76 -13.29 -19.42
CA PHE A 292 -0.38 -13.76 -19.53
C PHE A 292 -0.31 -15.15 -20.18
N THR A 293 -1.20 -16.05 -19.80
CA THR A 293 -1.29 -17.38 -20.40
C THR A 293 -1.61 -17.29 -21.90
N ALA A 294 -2.61 -16.48 -22.27
CA ALA A 294 -2.95 -16.28 -23.68
C ALA A 294 -1.79 -15.69 -24.50
N LEU A 295 -1.04 -14.74 -23.92
CA LEU A 295 0.12 -14.14 -24.57
C LEU A 295 1.26 -15.17 -24.76
N VAL A 296 1.51 -16.00 -23.77
CA VAL A 296 2.48 -17.10 -23.86
C VAL A 296 2.08 -18.12 -24.94
N GLU A 297 0.82 -18.52 -24.98
CA GLU A 297 0.34 -19.44 -26.02
C GLU A 297 0.40 -18.82 -27.42
N TYR A 298 0.05 -17.53 -27.56
CA TYR A 298 0.22 -16.78 -28.82
C TYR A 298 1.70 -16.78 -29.26
N SER A 299 2.63 -16.56 -28.35
CA SER A 299 4.07 -16.52 -28.67
C SER A 299 4.61 -17.84 -29.23
N LYS A 300 4.00 -18.97 -28.91
CA LYS A 300 4.35 -20.31 -29.40
C LYS A 300 3.72 -20.65 -30.76
N GLN A 301 2.70 -19.93 -31.21
CA GLN A 301 2.02 -20.23 -32.47
C GLN A 301 2.92 -19.88 -33.67
N PRO A 302 2.92 -20.69 -34.75
CA PRO A 302 3.69 -20.43 -35.98
C PRO A 302 2.95 -19.39 -36.85
N THR A 303 2.80 -18.16 -36.35
CA THR A 303 2.00 -17.11 -36.98
C THR A 303 2.79 -16.35 -38.05
N GLY A 304 2.23 -16.27 -39.26
CA GLY A 304 2.68 -15.32 -40.30
C GLY A 304 2.15 -13.93 -40.00
N VAL A 305 3.03 -12.92 -39.99
CA VAL A 305 2.72 -11.55 -39.58
C VAL A 305 2.75 -10.61 -40.78
N PHE A 306 1.60 -9.94 -41.03
CA PHE A 306 1.40 -8.95 -42.09
C PHE A 306 0.74 -7.67 -41.55
N HIS A 307 0.76 -7.44 -40.22
CA HIS A 307 0.32 -6.20 -39.60
C HIS A 307 1.44 -5.11 -39.61
N ALA A 308 1.09 -3.90 -39.24
CA ALA A 308 1.95 -2.72 -39.36
C ALA A 308 3.21 -2.71 -38.46
N MET A 309 3.26 -3.57 -37.41
CA MET A 309 4.38 -3.51 -36.45
C MET A 309 5.64 -4.22 -36.99
N PRO A 310 6.77 -3.48 -37.21
CA PRO A 310 7.92 -3.97 -37.94
C PRO A 310 8.82 -4.96 -37.13
N ILE A 311 8.63 -5.05 -35.82
CA ILE A 311 9.31 -6.08 -35.00
C ILE A 311 8.98 -7.48 -35.53
N SER A 312 7.74 -7.70 -35.99
CA SER A 312 7.35 -8.90 -36.76
C SER A 312 7.85 -10.20 -36.12
N ARG A 313 7.51 -10.41 -34.83
CA ARG A 313 7.95 -11.58 -34.00
C ARG A 313 9.49 -11.70 -33.91
N GLY A 314 10.19 -10.57 -33.85
CA GLY A 314 11.63 -10.49 -33.72
C GLY A 314 12.41 -10.55 -35.05
N LYS A 315 11.74 -10.71 -36.21
CA LYS A 315 12.44 -10.85 -37.49
C LYS A 315 13.26 -9.63 -37.88
N SER A 316 12.81 -8.39 -37.55
CA SER A 316 13.58 -7.18 -37.80
C SER A 316 14.85 -7.11 -36.94
N VAL A 317 14.79 -7.59 -35.71
CA VAL A 317 15.92 -7.61 -34.78
C VAL A 317 16.92 -8.70 -35.19
N SER A 318 16.46 -9.95 -35.40
CA SER A 318 17.34 -11.10 -35.75
C SER A 318 18.03 -10.97 -37.10
N ARG A 319 17.48 -10.22 -38.05
CA ARG A 319 18.07 -9.97 -39.36
C ARG A 319 19.05 -8.79 -39.40
N SER A 320 19.00 -7.93 -38.42
CA SER A 320 19.87 -6.76 -38.37
C SER A 320 21.26 -7.14 -37.91
N HIS A 321 22.27 -6.55 -38.56
CA HIS A 321 23.66 -6.65 -38.13
C HIS A 321 24.00 -5.55 -37.09
N TRP A 322 23.12 -4.57 -36.90
CA TRP A 322 23.40 -3.36 -36.10
C TRP A 322 22.75 -3.32 -34.72
N ILE A 323 21.70 -4.13 -34.50
CA ILE A 323 20.90 -4.14 -33.23
C ILE A 323 20.77 -5.56 -32.65
N GLN A 324 21.72 -6.46 -32.89
CA GLN A 324 21.71 -7.81 -32.31
C GLN A 324 21.85 -7.79 -30.78
N ASP A 325 22.51 -6.79 -30.23
CA ASP A 325 22.64 -6.52 -28.80
C ASP A 325 21.28 -6.34 -28.12
N MET A 326 20.29 -5.72 -28.80
CA MET A 326 18.91 -5.63 -28.30
C MET A 326 18.29 -7.03 -28.13
N GLY A 327 18.51 -7.93 -29.11
CA GLY A 327 18.03 -9.31 -29.03
C GLY A 327 18.70 -10.11 -27.90
N ALA A 328 20.01 -9.91 -27.75
CA ALA A 328 20.81 -10.57 -26.70
C ALA A 328 20.38 -10.09 -25.30
N PHE A 329 20.09 -8.79 -25.14
CA PHE A 329 19.70 -8.19 -23.87
C PHE A 329 18.29 -8.60 -23.42
N TYR A 330 17.29 -8.49 -24.31
CA TYR A 330 15.86 -8.72 -23.95
C TYR A 330 15.44 -10.20 -24.09
N GLY A 331 16.16 -11.01 -24.85
CA GLY A 331 15.76 -12.38 -25.20
C GLY A 331 14.65 -12.43 -26.26
N SER A 332 14.36 -13.62 -26.76
CA SER A 332 13.42 -13.82 -27.89
C SER A 332 11.95 -13.64 -27.51
N ASN A 333 11.57 -14.00 -26.30
CA ASN A 333 10.15 -14.09 -25.90
C ASN A 333 9.42 -12.75 -25.95
N ILE A 334 10.09 -11.66 -25.58
CA ILE A 334 9.49 -10.31 -25.63
C ILE A 334 9.10 -9.94 -27.07
N PHE A 335 9.92 -10.31 -28.05
CA PHE A 335 9.66 -10.02 -29.47
C PHE A 335 8.64 -10.97 -30.09
N LEU A 336 8.59 -12.22 -29.66
CA LEU A 336 7.58 -13.20 -30.08
C LEU A 336 6.17 -12.81 -29.60
N ALA A 337 6.09 -12.17 -28.44
CA ALA A 337 4.87 -11.67 -27.84
C ALA A 337 4.45 -10.29 -28.36
N GLU A 338 5.28 -9.62 -29.18
CA GLU A 338 5.00 -8.29 -29.72
C GLU A 338 4.05 -8.37 -30.91
N THR A 339 2.83 -7.84 -30.75
CA THR A 339 1.78 -7.84 -31.76
C THR A 339 0.77 -6.71 -31.55
N SER A 340 0.18 -6.23 -32.63
CA SER A 340 -0.99 -5.32 -32.59
C SER A 340 -2.32 -6.05 -32.82
N ALA A 341 -2.27 -7.35 -33.08
CA ALA A 341 -3.48 -8.12 -33.35
C ALA A 341 -4.24 -8.44 -32.06
N THR A 342 -5.55 -8.28 -32.09
CA THR A 342 -6.48 -8.74 -31.05
C THR A 342 -7.03 -10.14 -31.35
N SER A 343 -6.64 -10.73 -32.46
CA SER A 343 -6.95 -12.09 -32.89
C SER A 343 -5.93 -13.12 -32.39
N GLY A 344 -6.18 -14.40 -32.62
CA GLY A 344 -5.23 -15.47 -32.21
C GLY A 344 -5.25 -15.77 -30.72
N GLY A 345 -6.35 -15.53 -30.02
CA GLY A 345 -6.51 -15.77 -28.59
C GLY A 345 -6.19 -14.57 -27.70
N LEU A 346 -5.88 -13.41 -28.30
CA LEU A 346 -5.64 -12.15 -27.60
C LEU A 346 -6.91 -11.28 -27.57
N ASP A 347 -6.82 -10.12 -26.92
CA ASP A 347 -7.95 -9.26 -26.59
C ASP A 347 -7.60 -7.78 -26.75
N SER A 348 -8.60 -6.91 -26.86
CA SER A 348 -8.42 -5.46 -26.86
C SER A 348 -8.46 -4.89 -25.45
N LEU A 349 -7.51 -4.02 -25.11
CA LEU A 349 -7.56 -3.31 -23.83
C LEU A 349 -8.71 -2.30 -23.77
N LEU A 350 -9.06 -1.71 -24.91
CA LEU A 350 -10.09 -0.68 -24.99
C LEU A 350 -11.51 -1.25 -24.86
N GLU A 351 -11.75 -2.41 -25.47
CA GLU A 351 -13.02 -3.15 -25.40
C GLU A 351 -12.76 -4.64 -25.06
N PRO A 352 -12.44 -4.94 -23.82
CA PRO A 352 -12.06 -6.29 -23.45
C PRO A 352 -13.28 -7.23 -23.37
N HIS A 353 -13.20 -8.34 -24.11
CA HIS A 353 -14.23 -9.40 -24.10
C HIS A 353 -13.66 -10.79 -23.76
N GLY A 354 -12.36 -10.95 -23.81
CA GLY A 354 -11.63 -12.19 -23.65
C GLY A 354 -10.71 -12.22 -22.41
N PRO A 355 -9.42 -12.61 -22.61
CA PRO A 355 -8.52 -12.82 -21.49
C PRO A 355 -8.15 -11.54 -20.70
N ILE A 356 -8.17 -10.34 -21.31
CA ILE A 356 -7.97 -9.08 -20.56
C ILE A 356 -9.15 -8.84 -19.62
N LYS A 357 -10.39 -9.02 -20.11
CA LYS A 357 -11.58 -8.89 -19.27
C LYS A 357 -11.54 -9.83 -18.08
N GLN A 358 -11.20 -11.10 -18.30
CA GLN A 358 -11.05 -12.09 -17.24
C GLN A 358 -9.95 -11.69 -16.24
N ALA A 359 -8.82 -11.15 -16.70
CA ALA A 359 -7.74 -10.66 -15.84
C ALA A 359 -8.20 -9.46 -14.99
N GLN A 360 -8.95 -8.52 -15.56
CA GLN A 360 -9.54 -7.38 -14.86
C GLN A 360 -10.59 -7.82 -13.81
N GLU A 361 -11.42 -8.82 -14.12
CA GLU A 361 -12.38 -9.40 -13.18
C GLU A 361 -11.68 -10.08 -11.99
N GLN A 362 -10.58 -10.81 -12.26
CA GLN A 362 -9.76 -11.38 -11.20
C GLN A 362 -9.06 -10.30 -10.36
N ALA A 363 -8.60 -9.21 -10.97
CA ALA A 363 -8.05 -8.08 -10.24
C ALA A 363 -9.13 -7.41 -9.37
N SER A 364 -10.35 -7.25 -9.87
CA SER A 364 -11.47 -6.73 -9.06
C SER A 364 -11.71 -7.54 -7.80
N ARG A 365 -11.70 -8.86 -7.91
CA ARG A 365 -11.82 -9.76 -6.74
C ARG A 365 -10.65 -9.58 -5.77
N ALA A 366 -9.41 -9.60 -6.27
CA ALA A 366 -8.22 -9.51 -5.45
C ALA A 366 -8.12 -8.18 -4.69
N PHE A 367 -8.43 -7.06 -5.34
CA PHE A 367 -8.39 -5.73 -4.75
C PHE A 367 -9.68 -5.30 -4.04
N GLY A 368 -10.76 -6.10 -4.12
CA GLY A 368 -12.03 -5.83 -3.44
C GLY A 368 -12.86 -4.72 -4.08
N SER A 369 -12.65 -4.42 -5.36
CA SER A 369 -13.45 -3.47 -6.14
C SER A 369 -14.63 -4.16 -6.82
N LYS A 370 -15.58 -3.36 -7.34
CA LYS A 370 -16.66 -3.87 -8.19
C LYS A 370 -16.21 -4.02 -9.65
N GLN A 371 -15.32 -3.14 -10.09
CA GLN A 371 -14.69 -3.19 -11.39
C GLN A 371 -13.24 -2.71 -11.28
N THR A 372 -12.37 -3.25 -12.15
CA THR A 372 -10.98 -2.82 -12.28
C THR A 372 -10.62 -2.68 -13.75
N PHE A 373 -9.96 -1.59 -14.09
CA PHE A 373 -9.45 -1.31 -15.42
C PHE A 373 -7.93 -1.24 -15.39
N PHE A 374 -7.27 -1.93 -16.34
CA PHE A 374 -5.82 -1.87 -16.49
C PHE A 374 -5.40 -0.64 -17.26
N ALA A 375 -4.26 -0.06 -16.93
CA ALA A 375 -3.65 1.04 -17.66
C ALA A 375 -2.15 0.80 -17.87
N THR A 376 -1.66 1.16 -19.04
CA THR A 376 -0.27 0.96 -19.47
C THR A 376 0.56 2.25 -19.47
N ASN A 377 -0.02 3.38 -19.03
CA ASN A 377 0.62 4.69 -19.07
C ASN A 377 0.72 5.35 -17.67
N GLY A 378 0.71 4.52 -16.61
CA GLY A 378 0.87 4.97 -15.23
C GLY A 378 -0.40 5.58 -14.62
N THR A 379 -0.38 5.77 -13.30
CA THR A 379 -1.48 6.41 -12.56
C THR A 379 -1.76 7.83 -13.03
N SER A 380 -0.77 8.53 -13.60
CA SER A 380 -1.00 9.83 -14.22
C SER A 380 -2.07 9.81 -15.32
N THR A 381 -2.18 8.72 -16.05
CA THR A 381 -3.26 8.51 -17.04
C THR A 381 -4.54 8.07 -16.35
N CYS A 382 -4.47 7.18 -15.35
CA CYS A 382 -5.63 6.76 -14.57
C CYS A 382 -6.37 7.96 -13.95
N ASN A 383 -5.63 8.89 -13.34
CA ASN A 383 -6.18 10.11 -12.75
C ASN A 383 -6.94 10.97 -13.77
N LYS A 384 -6.35 11.18 -14.96
CA LYS A 384 -7.01 11.95 -16.03
C LYS A 384 -8.26 11.26 -16.56
N ILE A 385 -8.25 9.94 -16.70
CA ILE A 385 -9.42 9.15 -17.13
C ILE A 385 -10.57 9.37 -16.14
N VAL A 386 -10.32 9.19 -14.84
CA VAL A 386 -11.37 9.32 -13.82
C VAL A 386 -11.92 10.75 -13.76
N VAL A 387 -11.03 11.74 -13.75
CA VAL A 387 -11.46 13.16 -13.71
C VAL A 387 -12.28 13.51 -14.97
N GLN A 388 -11.81 13.15 -16.16
CA GLN A 388 -12.53 13.46 -17.40
C GLN A 388 -13.87 12.71 -17.50
N ALA A 389 -13.96 11.49 -16.98
CA ALA A 389 -15.19 10.71 -16.99
C ALA A 389 -16.31 11.31 -16.11
N LEU A 390 -15.93 11.93 -14.99
CA LEU A 390 -16.85 12.28 -13.91
C LEU A 390 -17.09 13.78 -13.74
N VAL A 391 -16.15 14.62 -14.19
CA VAL A 391 -16.17 16.07 -13.97
C VAL A 391 -16.51 16.77 -15.28
N ARG A 392 -17.46 17.69 -15.22
CA ARG A 392 -17.91 18.53 -16.35
C ARG A 392 -17.38 19.95 -16.23
N PRO A 393 -17.26 20.70 -17.32
CA PRO A 393 -16.90 22.11 -17.27
C PRO A 393 -17.80 22.90 -16.34
N GLY A 394 -17.18 23.53 -15.34
CA GLY A 394 -17.88 24.33 -14.32
C GLY A 394 -18.25 23.58 -13.04
N ASP A 395 -18.08 22.26 -12.96
CA ASP A 395 -18.16 21.53 -11.69
C ASP A 395 -17.05 21.97 -10.74
N ILE A 396 -17.33 21.94 -9.46
CA ILE A 396 -16.35 22.25 -8.42
C ILE A 396 -15.71 20.94 -7.95
N VAL A 397 -14.38 20.93 -7.91
CA VAL A 397 -13.59 19.83 -7.37
C VAL A 397 -12.74 20.34 -6.21
N LEU A 398 -12.93 19.71 -5.05
CA LEU A 398 -12.05 19.89 -3.89
C LEU A 398 -10.83 18.98 -4.07
N VAL A 399 -9.63 19.55 -3.99
CA VAL A 399 -8.41 18.82 -4.25
C VAL A 399 -7.29 19.24 -3.30
N ASP A 400 -6.56 18.28 -2.82
CA ASP A 400 -5.30 18.43 -2.12
C ASP A 400 -4.32 19.29 -2.94
N ARG A 401 -3.80 20.37 -2.36
CA ARG A 401 -2.98 21.34 -3.07
C ARG A 401 -1.63 20.81 -3.49
N ASP A 402 -1.05 19.93 -2.70
CA ASP A 402 0.25 19.27 -2.93
C ASP A 402 0.13 17.90 -3.60
N CYS A 403 -1.01 17.63 -4.25
CA CYS A 403 -1.25 16.42 -5.02
C CYS A 403 -0.32 16.32 -6.25
N HIS A 404 -0.24 15.12 -6.81
CA HIS A 404 0.57 14.86 -8.01
C HIS A 404 0.10 15.72 -9.21
N LYS A 405 1.05 16.25 -9.99
CA LYS A 405 0.78 17.12 -11.15
C LYS A 405 -0.29 16.61 -12.13
N SER A 406 -0.49 15.30 -12.24
CA SER A 406 -1.51 14.73 -13.15
C SER A 406 -2.94 15.15 -12.79
N HIS A 407 -3.22 15.44 -11.53
CA HIS A 407 -4.52 15.92 -11.07
C HIS A 407 -4.77 17.34 -11.60
N HIS A 408 -3.82 18.25 -11.43
CA HIS A 408 -3.92 19.62 -11.94
C HIS A 408 -4.18 19.63 -13.45
N TYR A 409 -3.42 18.85 -14.23
CA TYR A 409 -3.66 18.74 -15.67
C TYR A 409 -4.98 18.07 -16.03
N GLY A 410 -5.41 17.07 -15.26
CA GLY A 410 -6.73 16.45 -15.41
C GLY A 410 -7.86 17.45 -15.22
N LEU A 411 -7.77 18.29 -14.18
CA LEU A 411 -8.74 19.36 -13.88
C LEU A 411 -8.75 20.45 -14.94
N VAL A 412 -7.58 20.85 -15.46
CA VAL A 412 -7.48 21.77 -16.61
C VAL A 412 -8.22 21.20 -17.83
N LEU A 413 -7.99 19.94 -18.19
CA LEU A 413 -8.60 19.31 -19.34
C LEU A 413 -10.12 19.16 -19.17
N ALA A 414 -10.59 18.78 -18.00
CA ALA A 414 -12.03 18.65 -17.70
C ALA A 414 -12.76 19.99 -17.59
N GLY A 415 -12.04 21.09 -17.38
CA GLY A 415 -12.66 22.42 -17.20
C GLY A 415 -13.27 22.62 -15.81
N ALA A 416 -12.73 21.98 -14.82
CA ALA A 416 -13.17 22.08 -13.45
C ALA A 416 -12.90 23.47 -12.84
N GLN A 417 -13.76 23.87 -11.92
CA GLN A 417 -13.47 24.94 -10.97
C GLN A 417 -12.80 24.29 -9.75
N VAL A 418 -11.59 24.71 -9.45
CA VAL A 418 -10.76 24.05 -8.44
C VAL A 418 -10.83 24.78 -7.11
N VAL A 419 -11.11 24.02 -6.06
CA VAL A 419 -10.95 24.46 -4.67
C VAL A 419 -9.78 23.70 -4.10
N TYR A 420 -8.69 24.37 -3.85
CA TYR A 420 -7.53 23.77 -3.19
C TYR A 420 -7.76 23.68 -1.67
N LEU A 421 -7.38 22.53 -1.13
CA LEU A 421 -7.39 22.26 0.30
C LEU A 421 -5.94 22.22 0.79
N ASP A 422 -5.68 22.90 1.90
CA ASP A 422 -4.34 23.01 2.45
C ASP A 422 -4.03 21.86 3.41
N SER A 423 -2.92 21.17 3.13
CA SER A 423 -2.32 20.23 4.06
C SER A 423 -1.62 20.97 5.20
N TYR A 424 -1.61 20.40 6.41
CA TYR A 424 -0.88 21.02 7.51
C TYR A 424 0.63 21.06 7.24
N PRO A 425 1.32 22.16 7.58
CA PRO A 425 2.75 22.31 7.30
C PRO A 425 3.61 21.57 8.33
N LEU A 426 4.70 20.97 7.85
CA LEU A 426 5.80 20.39 8.64
C LEU A 426 7.05 21.23 8.41
N ASN A 427 7.07 22.44 8.97
CA ASN A 427 8.08 23.47 8.72
C ASN A 427 9.50 23.00 9.03
N GLU A 428 9.69 22.21 10.10
CA GLU A 428 11.00 21.66 10.50
C GLU A 428 11.63 20.74 9.44
N TYR A 429 10.84 20.27 8.49
CA TYR A 429 11.29 19.30 7.46
C TYR A 429 11.04 19.79 6.03
N SER A 430 10.55 21.02 5.84
CA SER A 430 10.16 21.56 4.53
C SER A 430 9.23 20.63 3.76
N MET A 431 8.21 20.09 4.43
CA MET A 431 7.22 19.18 3.89
C MET A 431 5.80 19.59 4.28
N TYR A 432 4.81 19.24 3.46
CA TYR A 432 3.40 19.26 3.84
C TYR A 432 2.96 17.88 4.31
N GLY A 433 2.01 17.84 5.25
CA GLY A 433 1.42 16.63 5.78
C GLY A 433 0.24 16.13 4.97
N ALA A 434 -0.96 16.21 5.53
CA ALA A 434 -2.22 15.80 4.91
C ALA A 434 -3.31 16.85 5.16
N VAL A 435 -4.38 16.81 4.39
CA VAL A 435 -5.53 17.71 4.54
C VAL A 435 -6.40 17.25 5.71
N PRO A 436 -6.56 18.07 6.78
CA PRO A 436 -7.44 17.71 7.89
C PRO A 436 -8.89 17.56 7.44
N LEU A 437 -9.62 16.58 7.96
CA LEU A 437 -11.03 16.38 7.67
C LEU A 437 -11.87 17.60 8.04
N ARG A 438 -11.48 18.30 9.11
CA ARG A 438 -12.13 19.55 9.53
C ARG A 438 -12.09 20.59 8.40
N GLU A 439 -10.99 20.74 7.67
CA GLU A 439 -10.86 21.67 6.53
C GLU A 439 -11.75 21.26 5.37
N VAL A 440 -11.84 19.97 5.06
CA VAL A 440 -12.75 19.45 4.03
C VAL A 440 -14.21 19.76 4.39
N LYS A 441 -14.61 19.51 5.65
CA LYS A 441 -15.96 19.80 6.16
C LYS A 441 -16.26 21.30 6.11
N HIS A 442 -15.33 22.12 6.59
CA HIS A 442 -15.44 23.58 6.56
C HIS A 442 -15.69 24.10 5.15
N MET A 443 -14.91 23.63 4.18
CA MET A 443 -15.04 24.03 2.78
C MET A 443 -16.40 23.60 2.18
N LEU A 444 -16.87 22.38 2.47
CA LEU A 444 -18.19 21.90 2.03
C LEU A 444 -19.33 22.74 2.63
N LEU A 445 -19.26 23.07 3.92
CA LEU A 445 -20.24 23.93 4.60
C LEU A 445 -20.21 25.37 4.05
N HIS A 446 -19.03 25.93 3.81
CA HIS A 446 -18.86 27.23 3.19
C HIS A 446 -19.49 27.29 1.78
N LEU A 447 -19.23 26.29 0.93
CA LEU A 447 -19.87 26.19 -0.40
C LEU A 447 -21.39 25.99 -0.30
N LYS A 448 -21.86 25.27 0.73
CA LYS A 448 -23.30 25.12 1.04
C LYS A 448 -23.92 26.48 1.37
N ALA A 449 -23.29 27.28 2.24
CA ALA A 449 -23.75 28.62 2.61
C ALA A 449 -23.78 29.56 1.40
N GLN A 450 -22.89 29.41 0.45
CA GLN A 450 -22.88 30.16 -0.82
C GLN A 450 -23.88 29.63 -1.88
N GLY A 451 -24.67 28.59 -1.60
CA GLY A 451 -25.59 27.98 -2.55
C GLY A 451 -24.90 27.26 -3.72
N LYS A 452 -23.64 26.82 -3.54
CA LYS A 452 -22.83 26.16 -4.58
C LYS A 452 -22.63 24.68 -4.38
N LEU A 453 -23.19 24.09 -3.32
CA LEU A 453 -22.98 22.69 -2.97
C LEU A 453 -23.40 21.73 -4.10
N ASP A 454 -24.44 22.06 -4.87
CA ASP A 454 -24.89 21.24 -6.01
C ASP A 454 -23.84 21.14 -7.14
N ARG A 455 -22.95 22.13 -7.24
CA ARG A 455 -21.85 22.14 -8.21
C ARG A 455 -20.63 21.34 -7.71
N VAL A 456 -20.56 21.04 -6.41
CA VAL A 456 -19.46 20.22 -5.87
C VAL A 456 -19.63 18.79 -6.34
N ARG A 457 -18.71 18.35 -7.16
CA ARG A 457 -18.78 17.04 -7.83
C ARG A 457 -17.88 15.99 -7.19
N MET A 458 -16.67 16.37 -6.83
CA MET A 458 -15.63 15.41 -6.44
C MET A 458 -14.74 15.96 -5.32
N LEU A 459 -14.36 15.08 -4.39
CA LEU A 459 -13.22 15.23 -3.48
C LEU A 459 -12.09 14.32 -3.95
N LEU A 460 -10.91 14.90 -4.16
CA LEU A 460 -9.71 14.23 -4.63
C LEU A 460 -8.59 14.39 -3.60
N LEU A 461 -8.15 13.28 -3.02
CA LEU A 461 -7.08 13.24 -2.02
C LEU A 461 -6.06 12.15 -2.33
N THR A 462 -4.83 12.34 -1.85
CA THR A 462 -3.71 11.41 -2.02
C THR A 462 -3.57 10.48 -0.80
N ASN A 463 -3.92 9.21 -0.94
CA ASN A 463 -3.83 8.20 0.13
C ASN A 463 -2.95 7.00 -0.31
N CYS A 464 -1.76 6.73 0.21
CA CYS A 464 -1.00 7.49 1.19
C CYS A 464 -0.21 8.62 0.50
N THR A 465 0.10 9.68 1.24
CA THR A 465 0.96 10.75 0.73
C THR A 465 2.36 10.20 0.42
N PHE A 466 3.18 10.96 -0.32
CA PHE A 466 4.53 10.50 -0.66
C PHE A 466 5.36 10.17 0.59
N ASP A 467 5.21 10.96 1.65
CA ASP A 467 5.94 10.83 2.90
C ASP A 467 5.35 9.79 3.87
N GLY A 468 4.22 9.20 3.51
CA GLY A 468 3.65 8.05 4.22
C GLY A 468 2.48 8.37 5.15
N ILE A 469 1.86 9.54 5.05
CA ILE A 469 0.67 9.84 5.85
C ILE A 469 -0.55 9.21 5.20
N VAL A 470 -1.29 8.41 5.97
CA VAL A 470 -2.44 7.61 5.55
C VAL A 470 -3.70 8.14 6.21
N TYR A 471 -4.71 8.44 5.41
CA TYR A 471 -6.02 8.90 5.87
C TYR A 471 -6.86 7.81 6.54
N ASN A 472 -7.75 8.20 7.42
CA ASN A 472 -8.93 7.40 7.76
C ASN A 472 -9.99 7.58 6.67
N VAL A 473 -9.83 6.82 5.58
CA VAL A 473 -10.65 6.96 4.36
C VAL A 473 -12.13 6.76 4.66
N GLU A 474 -12.47 5.80 5.51
CA GLU A 474 -13.86 5.52 5.89
C GLU A 474 -14.49 6.74 6.59
N ARG A 475 -13.80 7.32 7.58
CA ARG A 475 -14.26 8.51 8.32
C ARG A 475 -14.41 9.72 7.40
N VAL A 476 -13.43 9.96 6.51
CA VAL A 476 -13.51 11.07 5.54
C VAL A 476 -14.73 10.92 4.64
N MET A 477 -14.95 9.73 4.08
CA MET A 477 -16.10 9.48 3.22
C MET A 477 -17.43 9.60 3.99
N GLU A 478 -17.52 9.02 5.18
CA GLU A 478 -18.70 9.04 6.04
C GLU A 478 -19.13 10.49 6.35
N GLU A 479 -18.23 11.30 6.89
CA GLU A 479 -18.55 12.66 7.32
C GLU A 479 -18.77 13.63 6.14
N CYS A 480 -18.08 13.43 5.02
CA CYS A 480 -18.34 14.24 3.80
C CYS A 480 -19.71 13.91 3.18
N LEU A 481 -20.12 12.64 3.15
CA LEU A 481 -21.43 12.22 2.65
C LEU A 481 -22.57 12.72 3.54
N ALA A 482 -22.33 13.03 4.81
CA ALA A 482 -23.31 13.67 5.68
C ALA A 482 -23.64 15.11 5.22
N ILE A 483 -22.71 15.80 4.58
CA ILE A 483 -22.90 17.18 4.07
C ILE A 483 -23.34 17.15 2.59
N LYS A 484 -22.74 16.28 1.78
CA LYS A 484 -23.01 16.10 0.33
C LYS A 484 -23.23 14.63 0.03
N PRO A 485 -24.47 14.12 0.10
CA PRO A 485 -24.80 12.69 0.01
C PRO A 485 -24.43 11.95 -1.30
N ASP A 486 -24.17 12.68 -2.38
CA ASP A 486 -23.82 12.19 -3.71
C ASP A 486 -22.38 12.56 -4.13
N LEU A 487 -21.54 12.98 -3.17
CA LEU A 487 -20.14 13.32 -3.42
C LEU A 487 -19.36 12.14 -3.98
N ILE A 488 -18.60 12.38 -5.05
CA ILE A 488 -17.70 11.38 -5.64
C ILE A 488 -16.32 11.51 -4.99
N PHE A 489 -15.70 10.37 -4.68
CA PHE A 489 -14.36 10.31 -4.11
C PHE A 489 -13.37 9.72 -5.12
N LEU A 490 -12.29 10.43 -5.38
CA LEU A 490 -11.11 9.92 -6.05
C LEU A 490 -9.94 9.88 -5.08
N TRP A 491 -9.47 8.68 -4.78
CA TRP A 491 -8.31 8.43 -3.94
C TRP A 491 -7.10 8.08 -4.82
N ASP A 492 -6.08 8.93 -4.82
CA ASP A 492 -4.81 8.58 -5.44
C ASP A 492 -4.02 7.67 -4.49
N GLU A 493 -4.13 6.37 -4.72
CA GLU A 493 -3.43 5.32 -3.98
C GLU A 493 -2.18 4.82 -4.74
N ALA A 494 -1.54 5.69 -5.54
CA ALA A 494 -0.39 5.31 -6.35
C ALA A 494 0.76 4.67 -5.54
N TRP A 495 0.83 4.93 -4.25
CA TRP A 495 1.85 4.39 -3.35
C TRP A 495 1.30 3.39 -2.33
N PHE A 496 0.01 3.01 -2.39
CA PHE A 496 -0.66 2.28 -1.32
C PHE A 496 -1.32 0.96 -1.77
N ALA A 497 -1.06 0.48 -2.99
CA ALA A 497 -1.66 -0.74 -3.53
C ALA A 497 -1.38 -1.99 -2.68
N PHE A 498 -0.23 -2.06 -1.99
CA PHE A 498 0.13 -3.17 -1.11
C PHE A 498 -0.77 -3.30 0.13
N ALA A 499 -1.34 -2.20 0.60
CA ALA A 499 -2.12 -2.15 1.85
C ALA A 499 -3.33 -3.09 1.84
N ARG A 500 -3.91 -3.35 0.66
CA ARG A 500 -5.01 -4.30 0.48
C ARG A 500 -4.68 -5.69 1.02
N PHE A 501 -3.44 -6.11 0.93
CA PHE A 501 -2.98 -7.46 1.29
C PHE A 501 -2.46 -7.56 2.74
N SER A 502 -2.63 -6.51 3.53
CA SER A 502 -2.41 -6.51 4.97
C SER A 502 -3.75 -6.38 5.70
N PRO A 503 -4.09 -7.28 6.63
CA PRO A 503 -5.31 -7.16 7.44
C PRO A 503 -5.39 -5.82 8.20
N LEU A 504 -4.25 -5.27 8.61
CA LEU A 504 -4.16 -4.03 9.36
C LEU A 504 -4.40 -2.79 8.48
N TYR A 505 -3.66 -2.68 7.37
CA TYR A 505 -3.69 -1.48 6.53
C TYR A 505 -4.86 -1.46 5.55
N ARG A 506 -5.46 -2.63 5.26
CA ARG A 506 -6.59 -2.75 4.34
C ARG A 506 -7.76 -1.86 4.72
N GLN A 507 -8.05 -1.70 6.01
CA GLN A 507 -9.13 -0.85 6.51
C GLN A 507 -8.96 0.64 6.09
N ARG A 508 -7.73 1.06 5.79
CA ARG A 508 -7.40 2.41 5.33
C ARG A 508 -7.44 2.58 3.81
N THR A 509 -7.80 1.53 3.05
CA THR A 509 -7.91 1.59 1.58
C THR A 509 -9.30 2.02 1.13
N ALA A 510 -9.36 2.74 0.01
CA ALA A 510 -10.59 3.29 -0.54
C ALA A 510 -11.64 2.21 -0.86
N MET A 511 -11.23 1.09 -1.44
CA MET A 511 -12.16 0.01 -1.81
C MET A 511 -12.74 -0.69 -0.59
N ASN A 512 -11.96 -0.88 0.48
CA ASN A 512 -12.47 -1.44 1.72
C ASN A 512 -13.45 -0.49 2.41
N ALA A 513 -13.09 0.78 2.56
CA ALA A 513 -13.94 1.81 3.13
C ALA A 513 -15.29 1.91 2.39
N ALA A 514 -15.27 1.90 1.06
CA ALA A 514 -16.48 1.91 0.25
C ALA A 514 -17.38 0.68 0.49
N ASN A 515 -16.80 -0.51 0.64
CA ASN A 515 -17.57 -1.72 0.94
C ASN A 515 -18.20 -1.64 2.33
N VAL A 516 -17.43 -1.26 3.36
CA VAL A 516 -17.91 -1.13 4.74
C VAL A 516 -19.05 -0.10 4.84
N LEU A 517 -18.87 1.08 4.25
CA LEU A 517 -19.90 2.12 4.25
C LEU A 517 -21.19 1.66 3.55
N ARG A 518 -21.09 0.99 2.42
CA ARG A 518 -22.28 0.47 1.70
C ARG A 518 -23.08 -0.53 2.53
N GLU A 519 -22.43 -1.34 3.33
CA GLU A 519 -23.11 -2.28 4.24
C GLU A 519 -23.73 -1.53 5.41
N ARG A 520 -22.98 -0.61 6.03
CA ARG A 520 -23.44 0.19 7.16
C ARG A 520 -24.67 1.02 6.82
N LEU A 521 -24.67 1.74 5.69
CA LEU A 521 -25.78 2.59 5.25
C LEU A 521 -27.10 1.84 5.05
N ARG A 522 -27.04 0.53 4.80
CA ARG A 522 -28.22 -0.32 4.63
C ARG A 522 -28.81 -0.84 5.94
N SER A 523 -28.13 -0.62 7.07
CA SER A 523 -28.55 -1.18 8.34
C SER A 523 -29.59 -0.29 9.04
N ASP A 524 -30.59 -0.94 9.66
CA ASP A 524 -31.59 -0.23 10.49
C ASP A 524 -30.96 0.48 11.70
N ALA A 525 -29.80 -0.02 12.16
CA ALA A 525 -29.05 0.61 13.24
C ALA A 525 -28.50 1.96 12.81
N HIS A 526 -27.93 2.04 11.60
CA HIS A 526 -27.43 3.31 11.04
C HIS A 526 -28.58 4.30 10.81
N ALA A 527 -29.70 3.87 10.25
CA ALA A 527 -30.85 4.75 10.02
C ALA A 527 -31.35 5.39 11.32
N ARG A 528 -31.48 4.62 12.40
CA ARG A 528 -31.86 5.12 13.72
C ARG A 528 -30.82 6.09 14.32
N ALA A 529 -29.54 5.77 14.20
CA ALA A 529 -28.48 6.63 14.70
C ALA A 529 -28.43 7.98 13.95
N TRP A 530 -28.63 7.96 12.63
CA TRP A 530 -28.71 9.14 11.80
C TRP A 530 -29.91 10.01 12.17
N GLU A 531 -31.12 9.43 12.33
CA GLU A 531 -32.33 10.18 12.76
C GLU A 531 -32.13 10.86 14.12
N GLU A 532 -31.49 10.20 15.06
CA GLU A 532 -31.18 10.78 16.37
C GLU A 532 -30.18 11.93 16.26
N GLN A 533 -29.13 11.74 15.47
CA GLN A 533 -28.14 12.81 15.24
C GLN A 533 -28.76 14.02 14.54
N GLN A 534 -29.68 13.83 13.57
CA GLN A 534 -30.37 14.95 12.91
C GLN A 534 -31.19 15.80 13.88
N LYS A 535 -31.78 15.19 14.92
CA LYS A 535 -32.47 15.94 15.97
C LYS A 535 -31.49 16.80 16.79
N GLN A 536 -30.31 16.26 17.10
CA GLN A 536 -29.28 16.95 17.86
C GLN A 536 -28.65 18.13 17.05
N LEU A 537 -28.47 17.93 15.74
CA LEU A 537 -27.83 18.91 14.86
C LEU A 537 -28.79 19.95 14.25
N LYS A 538 -30.10 19.90 14.56
CA LYS A 538 -31.13 20.74 13.94
C LYS A 538 -30.84 22.25 14.06
N ASP A 539 -30.38 22.69 15.23
CA ASP A 539 -30.05 24.09 15.53
C ASP A 539 -28.55 24.27 15.84
N ALA A 540 -27.72 23.30 15.45
CA ALA A 540 -26.30 23.34 15.72
C ALA A 540 -25.58 24.39 14.89
N SER A 541 -24.59 25.05 15.50
CA SER A 541 -23.68 25.98 14.86
C SER A 541 -22.74 25.26 13.88
N GLU A 542 -22.10 25.99 12.96
CA GLU A 542 -21.08 25.45 12.08
C GLU A 542 -19.95 24.79 12.86
N GLU A 543 -19.52 25.37 13.98
CA GLU A 543 -18.49 24.85 14.85
C GLU A 543 -18.88 23.47 15.45
N GLU A 544 -20.14 23.29 15.82
CA GLU A 544 -20.65 21.99 16.28
C GLU A 544 -20.65 20.95 15.15
N TRP A 545 -21.02 21.33 13.93
CA TRP A 545 -20.90 20.46 12.74
C TRP A 545 -19.45 20.04 12.47
N LEU A 546 -18.51 20.96 12.60
CA LEU A 546 -17.10 20.70 12.38
C LEU A 546 -16.50 19.73 13.41
N ASN A 547 -16.94 19.83 14.68
CA ASN A 547 -16.42 19.04 15.79
C ASN A 547 -17.15 17.70 16.00
N THR A 548 -18.34 17.52 15.42
CA THR A 548 -19.12 16.29 15.53
C THR A 548 -18.69 15.28 14.45
N ARG A 549 -18.59 14.00 14.81
CA ARG A 549 -18.50 12.91 13.83
C ARG A 549 -19.86 12.76 13.16
N LEU A 550 -19.94 13.17 11.90
CA LEU A 550 -21.19 13.23 11.15
C LEU A 550 -21.55 11.88 10.55
N LEU A 551 -22.86 11.55 10.58
CA LEU A 551 -23.43 10.38 9.95
C LEU A 551 -24.17 10.76 8.66
N PRO A 552 -23.91 10.10 7.53
CA PRO A 552 -24.62 10.38 6.28
C PRO A 552 -26.05 9.82 6.30
N PRO A 553 -26.97 10.37 5.48
CA PRO A 553 -28.30 9.82 5.36
C PRO A 553 -28.27 8.39 4.79
N PRO A 554 -29.23 7.51 5.13
CA PRO A 554 -29.25 6.12 4.70
C PRO A 554 -29.32 5.91 3.18
N ASP A 555 -29.79 6.93 2.45
CA ASP A 555 -29.86 6.94 0.98
C ASP A 555 -28.63 7.56 0.31
N ALA A 556 -27.61 7.95 1.06
CA ALA A 556 -26.35 8.46 0.52
C ALA A 556 -25.72 7.48 -0.46
N ARG A 557 -25.10 8.02 -1.50
CA ARG A 557 -24.52 7.26 -2.60
C ARG A 557 -23.01 7.09 -2.43
N VAL A 558 -22.54 5.87 -2.23
CA VAL A 558 -21.10 5.58 -2.16
C VAL A 558 -20.56 5.45 -3.59
N ARG A 559 -19.79 6.46 -3.99
CA ARG A 559 -19.22 6.61 -5.33
C ARG A 559 -17.71 6.83 -5.23
N THR A 560 -16.94 5.75 -5.28
CA THR A 560 -15.51 5.75 -4.93
C THR A 560 -14.66 5.16 -6.05
N TYR A 561 -13.59 5.86 -6.36
CA TYR A 561 -12.56 5.50 -7.33
C TYR A 561 -11.20 5.51 -6.65
N ALA A 562 -10.36 4.53 -6.95
CA ALA A 562 -8.97 4.50 -6.52
C ALA A 562 -8.05 4.25 -7.71
N THR A 563 -6.96 5.00 -7.78
CA THR A 563 -5.93 4.84 -8.81
C THR A 563 -4.64 4.35 -8.20
N GLN A 564 -4.11 3.23 -8.70
CA GLN A 564 -2.95 2.57 -8.11
C GLN A 564 -1.83 2.34 -9.14
N SER A 565 -0.59 2.71 -8.78
CA SER A 565 0.61 2.33 -9.54
C SER A 565 1.09 0.96 -9.08
N THR A 566 0.65 -0.10 -9.74
CA THR A 566 1.06 -1.46 -9.39
C THR A 566 2.59 -1.61 -9.44
N HIS A 567 3.25 -0.96 -10.41
CA HIS A 567 4.71 -0.99 -10.59
C HIS A 567 5.52 -0.29 -9.50
N LYS A 568 4.90 0.45 -8.57
CA LYS A 568 5.60 1.16 -7.48
C LYS A 568 5.70 0.33 -6.21
N THR A 569 4.67 -0.41 -5.87
CA THR A 569 4.56 -1.10 -4.59
C THR A 569 4.31 -2.60 -4.72
N LEU A 570 3.93 -3.06 -5.90
CA LEU A 570 3.70 -4.46 -6.24
C LEU A 570 4.47 -4.84 -7.52
N THR A 571 4.47 -6.12 -7.88
CA THR A 571 5.17 -6.61 -9.08
C THR A 571 4.39 -6.23 -10.34
N SER A 572 4.96 -5.35 -11.14
CA SER A 572 4.54 -5.05 -12.51
C SER A 572 5.67 -4.38 -13.27
N LEU A 573 5.68 -4.45 -14.58
CA LEU A 573 6.54 -3.61 -15.40
C LEU A 573 6.17 -2.14 -15.21
N ARG A 574 7.16 -1.27 -15.36
CA ARG A 574 6.99 0.19 -15.21
C ARG A 574 5.82 0.70 -16.06
N GLN A 575 5.04 1.65 -15.56
CA GLN A 575 3.78 2.18 -16.09
C GLN A 575 2.54 1.29 -15.88
N GLY A 576 2.67 0.03 -15.48
CA GLY A 576 1.51 -0.81 -15.13
C GLY A 576 0.74 -0.24 -13.93
N SER A 577 -0.53 0.07 -14.15
CA SER A 577 -1.42 0.72 -13.18
C SER A 577 -2.84 0.22 -13.29
N MET A 578 -3.65 0.46 -12.28
CA MET A 578 -5.06 0.04 -12.22
C MET A 578 -5.95 1.18 -11.74
N ILE A 579 -7.17 1.23 -12.29
CA ILE A 579 -8.29 2.02 -11.76
C ILE A 579 -9.26 1.05 -11.11
N HIS A 580 -9.51 1.21 -9.82
CA HIS A 580 -10.50 0.43 -9.08
C HIS A 580 -11.76 1.25 -8.86
N VAL A 581 -12.91 0.66 -9.09
CA VAL A 581 -14.21 1.34 -9.03
C VAL A 581 -15.12 0.63 -8.04
N ASN A 582 -15.69 1.39 -7.12
CA ASN A 582 -16.81 1.01 -6.27
C ASN A 582 -17.84 2.15 -6.27
N ASP A 583 -18.56 2.30 -7.39
CA ASP A 583 -19.57 3.35 -7.60
C ASP A 583 -20.93 2.69 -7.83
N GLN A 584 -21.93 3.10 -7.00
CA GLN A 584 -23.30 2.58 -7.09
C GLN A 584 -24.01 3.00 -8.38
N ASP A 585 -23.59 4.12 -8.97
CA ASP A 585 -24.22 4.70 -10.17
C ASP A 585 -23.41 4.47 -11.45
N PHE A 586 -22.33 3.65 -11.37
CA PHE A 586 -21.41 3.45 -12.49
C PHE A 586 -22.13 3.03 -13.79
N LYS A 587 -22.92 1.95 -13.74
CA LYS A 587 -23.60 1.39 -14.91
C LYS A 587 -24.68 2.31 -15.49
N GLY A 588 -25.35 3.09 -14.65
CA GLY A 588 -26.46 3.94 -15.08
C GLY A 588 -26.03 5.32 -15.60
N GLU A 589 -24.99 5.90 -14.98
CA GLU A 589 -24.64 7.30 -15.22
C GLU A 589 -23.23 7.53 -15.77
N VAL A 590 -22.29 6.60 -15.55
CA VAL A 590 -20.87 6.84 -15.74
C VAL A 590 -20.25 5.97 -16.84
N GLU A 591 -20.72 4.77 -17.07
CA GLU A 591 -20.07 3.77 -17.93
C GLU A 591 -19.70 4.31 -19.30
N VAL A 592 -20.62 5.05 -19.95
CA VAL A 592 -20.36 5.63 -21.27
C VAL A 592 -19.29 6.71 -21.23
N SER A 593 -19.40 7.68 -20.30
CA SER A 593 -18.41 8.76 -20.18
C SER A 593 -17.05 8.24 -19.73
N PHE A 594 -17.03 7.18 -18.92
CA PHE A 594 -15.79 6.52 -18.50
C PHE A 594 -15.12 5.83 -19.69
N HIS A 595 -15.88 5.13 -20.52
CA HIS A 595 -15.37 4.49 -21.72
C HIS A 595 -14.76 5.53 -22.70
N GLU A 596 -15.45 6.64 -22.94
CA GLU A 596 -14.93 7.73 -23.78
C GLU A 596 -13.65 8.36 -23.21
N ALA A 597 -13.59 8.59 -21.91
CA ALA A 597 -12.39 9.10 -21.25
C ALA A 597 -11.23 8.07 -21.32
N TYR A 598 -11.56 6.80 -21.18
CA TYR A 598 -10.59 5.71 -21.29
C TYR A 598 -10.01 5.62 -22.70
N MET A 599 -10.86 5.70 -23.73
CA MET A 599 -10.47 5.77 -25.14
C MET A 599 -9.59 7.00 -25.43
N THR A 600 -9.94 8.16 -24.87
CA THR A 600 -9.21 9.42 -25.08
C THR A 600 -7.76 9.34 -24.58
N HIS A 601 -7.53 8.65 -23.48
CA HIS A 601 -6.21 8.62 -22.81
C HIS A 601 -5.41 7.33 -23.02
N THR A 602 -5.97 6.35 -23.73
CA THR A 602 -5.32 5.05 -23.92
C THR A 602 -5.00 4.83 -25.39
N SER A 603 -3.79 4.37 -25.68
CA SER A 603 -3.38 3.99 -27.03
C SER A 603 -4.18 2.80 -27.55
N THR A 604 -4.50 2.80 -28.86
CA THR A 604 -5.06 1.64 -29.56
C THR A 604 -4.06 0.48 -29.69
N SER A 605 -2.77 0.74 -29.39
CA SER A 605 -1.68 -0.25 -29.40
C SER A 605 -1.02 -0.32 -28.03
N PRO A 606 -1.73 -0.80 -26.98
CA PRO A 606 -1.17 -0.87 -25.62
C PRO A 606 -0.04 -1.90 -25.57
N ASN A 607 0.93 -1.67 -24.69
CA ASN A 607 2.01 -2.62 -24.47
C ASN A 607 1.48 -3.88 -23.75
N TYR A 608 1.46 -5.01 -24.45
CA TYR A 608 0.94 -6.28 -23.91
C TYR A 608 1.80 -6.88 -22.80
N GLN A 609 3.11 -6.62 -22.79
CA GLN A 609 4.00 -7.08 -21.72
C GLN A 609 3.65 -6.38 -20.39
N ILE A 610 3.24 -5.10 -20.42
CA ILE A 610 2.77 -4.39 -19.23
C ILE A 610 1.44 -5.00 -18.75
N ILE A 611 0.49 -5.26 -19.64
CA ILE A 611 -0.80 -5.88 -19.28
C ILE A 611 -0.57 -7.28 -18.67
N ALA A 612 0.30 -8.08 -19.29
CA ALA A 612 0.67 -9.40 -18.79
C ALA A 612 1.33 -9.32 -17.40
N SER A 613 2.18 -8.32 -17.17
CA SER A 613 2.81 -8.11 -15.86
C SER A 613 1.80 -7.73 -14.77
N LEU A 614 0.74 -6.98 -15.10
CA LEU A 614 -0.36 -6.69 -14.17
C LEU A 614 -1.12 -7.95 -13.77
N ASP A 615 -1.40 -8.84 -14.71
CA ASP A 615 -2.08 -10.12 -14.46
C ASP A 615 -1.23 -11.07 -13.58
N VAL A 616 0.07 -11.17 -13.87
CA VAL A 616 1.02 -11.97 -13.06
C VAL A 616 1.22 -11.36 -11.67
N GLY A 617 1.35 -10.04 -11.59
CA GLY A 617 1.49 -9.32 -10.31
C GLY A 617 0.26 -9.49 -9.43
N ARG A 618 -0.94 -9.46 -10.01
CA ARG A 618 -2.18 -9.77 -9.28
C ARG A 618 -2.14 -11.20 -8.71
N ARG A 619 -1.74 -12.20 -9.50
CA ARG A 619 -1.59 -13.58 -9.02
C ARG A 619 -0.64 -13.67 -7.83
N GLN A 620 0.52 -13.02 -7.92
CA GLN A 620 1.51 -13.03 -6.85
C GLN A 620 0.92 -12.48 -5.55
N VAL A 621 0.30 -11.30 -5.59
CA VAL A 621 -0.19 -10.68 -4.35
C VAL A 621 -1.46 -11.32 -3.81
N GLU A 622 -2.27 -11.97 -4.64
CA GLU A 622 -3.45 -12.72 -4.18
C GLU A 622 -3.06 -13.99 -3.42
N LEU A 623 -1.91 -14.60 -3.74
CA LEU A 623 -1.43 -15.85 -3.13
C LEU A 623 -0.35 -15.63 -2.07
N GLU A 624 0.53 -14.64 -2.27
CA GLU A 624 1.71 -14.41 -1.42
C GLU A 624 1.74 -12.99 -0.83
N GLY A 625 0.76 -12.15 -1.12
CA GLY A 625 0.76 -10.74 -0.70
C GLY A 625 0.79 -10.57 0.81
N PHE A 626 0.07 -11.42 1.56
CA PHE A 626 0.10 -11.39 3.02
C PHE A 626 1.54 -11.58 3.56
N GLU A 627 2.28 -12.57 3.06
CA GLU A 627 3.67 -12.81 3.45
C GLU A 627 4.59 -11.65 3.03
N PHE A 628 4.52 -11.22 1.76
CA PHE A 628 5.43 -10.19 1.25
C PHE A 628 5.22 -8.83 1.90
N VAL A 629 3.97 -8.43 2.12
CA VAL A 629 3.67 -7.16 2.81
C VAL A 629 4.10 -7.22 4.26
N HIS A 630 3.92 -8.36 4.93
CA HIS A 630 4.41 -8.55 6.30
C HIS A 630 5.94 -8.37 6.36
N ARG A 631 6.69 -9.06 5.49
CA ARG A 631 8.15 -8.95 5.41
C ARG A 631 8.65 -7.54 5.07
N GLN A 632 7.94 -6.83 4.21
CA GLN A 632 8.23 -5.44 3.87
C GLN A 632 8.11 -4.53 5.10
N VAL A 633 7.08 -4.72 5.92
CA VAL A 633 6.89 -3.98 7.18
C VAL A 633 7.97 -4.36 8.20
N GLU A 634 8.27 -5.64 8.36
CA GLU A 634 9.37 -6.10 9.24
C GLU A 634 10.71 -5.47 8.87
N ALA A 635 11.03 -5.39 7.58
CA ALA A 635 12.26 -4.77 7.09
C ALA A 635 12.36 -3.29 7.49
N ALA A 636 11.26 -2.55 7.34
CA ALA A 636 11.18 -1.14 7.75
C ALA A 636 11.31 -0.97 9.29
N MET A 637 10.69 -1.87 10.06
CA MET A 637 10.78 -1.85 11.52
C MET A 637 12.19 -2.19 12.01
N ALA A 638 12.83 -3.20 11.41
CA ALA A 638 14.23 -3.53 11.70
C ALA A 638 15.16 -2.33 11.46
N MET A 639 14.94 -1.60 10.37
CA MET A 639 15.71 -0.40 10.06
C MET A 639 15.49 0.71 11.09
N ARG A 640 14.23 0.98 11.49
CA ARG A 640 13.89 1.96 12.54
C ARG A 640 14.60 1.63 13.84
N ARG A 641 14.45 0.40 14.32
CA ARG A 641 15.09 -0.06 15.56
C ARG A 641 16.61 0.10 15.49
N ALA A 642 17.25 -0.36 14.41
CA ALA A 642 18.70 -0.31 14.28
C ALA A 642 19.22 1.14 14.33
N ILE A 643 18.60 2.09 13.64
CA ILE A 643 19.02 3.49 13.62
C ILE A 643 18.78 4.15 14.99
N MET A 644 17.64 3.89 15.63
CA MET A 644 17.27 4.52 16.91
C MET A 644 18.09 4.00 18.10
N THR A 645 18.56 2.75 18.04
CA THR A 645 19.30 2.12 19.15
C THR A 645 20.82 2.18 19.02
N HIS A 646 21.35 2.42 17.81
CA HIS A 646 22.80 2.41 17.59
C HIS A 646 23.43 3.75 18.02
N PRO A 647 24.39 3.76 18.99
CA PRO A 647 24.90 5.00 19.60
C PRO A 647 25.53 6.00 18.61
N ARG A 648 26.21 5.51 17.57
CA ARG A 648 26.82 6.39 16.55
C ARG A 648 25.77 6.93 15.59
N LEU A 649 24.80 6.11 15.18
CA LEU A 649 23.78 6.54 14.23
C LEU A 649 22.90 7.63 14.84
N SER A 650 22.46 7.49 16.07
CA SER A 650 21.63 8.48 16.77
C SER A 650 22.30 9.85 16.98
N LYS A 651 23.62 9.94 16.80
CA LYS A 651 24.37 11.22 16.86
C LYS A 651 24.13 12.09 15.60
N TYR A 652 23.99 11.49 14.43
CA TYR A 652 23.90 12.19 13.14
C TYR A 652 22.55 12.01 12.45
N PHE A 653 21.84 10.94 12.75
CA PHE A 653 20.61 10.53 12.07
C PHE A 653 19.45 10.42 13.05
N ARG A 654 18.27 10.87 12.63
CA ARG A 654 17.04 10.71 13.38
C ARG A 654 15.93 10.21 12.48
N ILE A 655 15.26 9.12 12.87
CA ILE A 655 14.03 8.66 12.21
C ILE A 655 12.89 9.60 12.59
N LEU A 656 12.15 10.08 11.59
CA LEU A 656 10.92 10.80 11.86
C LEU A 656 9.82 9.82 12.30
N THR A 657 9.22 10.12 13.44
CA THR A 657 8.20 9.30 14.10
C THR A 657 6.78 9.78 13.73
N ALA A 658 5.76 9.10 14.23
CA ALA A 658 4.38 9.57 14.06
C ALA A 658 4.18 10.95 14.72
N ALA A 659 4.84 11.22 15.85
CA ALA A 659 4.77 12.52 16.52
C ALA A 659 5.42 13.65 15.72
N ASP A 660 6.46 13.35 14.95
CA ASP A 660 7.12 14.33 14.07
C ASP A 660 6.26 14.67 12.84
N MET A 661 5.55 13.66 12.31
CA MET A 661 4.86 13.74 11.02
C MET A 661 3.37 14.09 11.13
N ILE A 662 2.75 13.85 12.28
CA ILE A 662 1.31 14.02 12.50
C ILE A 662 1.08 14.80 13.79
N PRO A 663 0.43 15.99 13.74
CA PRO A 663 0.10 16.75 14.94
C PRO A 663 -0.77 15.95 15.93
N SER A 664 -0.58 16.16 17.24
CA SER A 664 -1.26 15.39 18.29
C SER A 664 -2.79 15.42 18.20
N LYS A 665 -3.37 16.54 17.73
CA LYS A 665 -4.83 16.67 17.52
C LYS A 665 -5.43 15.73 16.50
N HIS A 666 -4.60 15.07 15.68
CA HIS A 666 -5.01 14.08 14.65
C HIS A 666 -4.61 12.64 15.02
N ARG A 667 -4.08 12.44 16.24
CA ARG A 667 -3.65 11.15 16.80
C ARG A 667 -4.39 10.89 18.11
N GLU A 668 -5.68 10.55 18.03
CA GLU A 668 -6.56 10.30 19.19
C GLU A 668 -6.03 9.18 20.10
N SER A 669 -5.37 8.16 19.52
CA SER A 669 -4.70 7.07 20.26
C SER A 669 -3.49 7.52 21.09
N GLY A 670 -2.91 8.67 20.76
CA GLY A 670 -1.67 9.15 21.38
C GLY A 670 -0.40 8.42 20.92
N LEU A 671 -0.45 7.60 19.86
CA LEU A 671 0.72 6.92 19.31
C LEU A 671 1.78 7.92 18.84
N GLU A 672 2.95 7.93 19.46
CA GLU A 672 4.05 8.83 19.13
C GLU A 672 5.07 8.20 18.20
N SER A 673 5.38 6.93 18.40
CA SER A 673 6.38 6.19 17.63
C SER A 673 6.02 4.71 17.54
N TYR A 674 6.46 4.04 16.48
CA TYR A 674 6.37 2.59 16.38
C TYR A 674 7.33 1.86 17.31
N TYR A 675 8.46 2.46 17.60
CA TYR A 675 9.50 1.91 18.47
C TYR A 675 10.07 3.00 19.38
N ASP A 676 10.22 2.67 20.63
CA ASP A 676 10.89 3.51 21.63
C ASP A 676 12.07 2.75 22.21
N PRO A 677 13.30 3.32 22.23
CA PRO A 677 14.48 2.60 22.75
C PRO A 677 14.39 2.15 24.20
N GLU A 678 13.58 2.81 25.04
CA GLU A 678 13.40 2.49 26.46
C GLU A 678 12.21 1.56 26.71
N ARG A 679 11.12 1.74 25.94
CA ARG A 679 9.85 1.02 26.14
C ARG A 679 9.67 -0.17 25.19
N GLY A 680 10.40 -0.18 24.06
CA GLY A 680 10.24 -1.17 23.01
C GLY A 680 9.17 -0.78 21.99
N TRP A 681 8.49 -1.78 21.45
CA TRP A 681 7.50 -1.62 20.40
C TRP A 681 6.14 -1.12 20.94
N SER A 682 5.50 -0.25 20.19
CA SER A 682 4.16 0.27 20.49
C SER A 682 3.06 -0.60 19.90
N ASP A 683 1.90 -0.65 20.57
CA ASP A 683 0.68 -1.17 19.96
C ASP A 683 0.12 -0.15 18.96
N VAL A 684 -0.09 -0.60 17.73
CA VAL A 684 -0.52 0.27 16.63
C VAL A 684 -2.00 0.09 16.24
N TRP A 685 -2.67 -0.90 16.85
CA TRP A 685 -4.04 -1.22 16.46
C TRP A 685 -5.00 -0.07 16.70
N ASP A 686 -4.96 0.51 17.88
CA ASP A 686 -5.84 1.62 18.25
C ASP A 686 -5.68 2.82 17.32
N SER A 687 -4.44 3.14 16.95
CA SER A 687 -4.16 4.21 15.99
C SER A 687 -4.74 3.94 14.60
N LEU A 688 -4.65 2.70 14.12
CA LEU A 688 -5.19 2.31 12.82
C LEU A 688 -6.72 2.39 12.75
N VAL A 689 -7.40 2.20 13.88
CA VAL A 689 -8.86 2.27 13.96
C VAL A 689 -9.34 3.71 14.14
N HIS A 690 -8.75 4.45 15.08
CA HIS A 690 -9.33 5.71 15.57
C HIS A 690 -8.67 6.98 15.04
N ASP A 691 -7.34 6.98 14.83
CA ASP A 691 -6.64 8.20 14.43
C ASP A 691 -7.09 8.71 13.06
N GLU A 692 -7.16 10.01 12.92
CA GLU A 692 -7.45 10.65 11.64
C GLU A 692 -6.36 10.32 10.62
N PHE A 693 -5.11 10.39 11.03
CA PHE A 693 -3.96 10.02 10.24
C PHE A 693 -3.08 9.00 10.96
N VAL A 694 -2.48 8.11 10.18
CA VAL A 694 -1.43 7.20 10.64
C VAL A 694 -0.24 7.26 9.68
N LEU A 695 0.93 6.85 10.14
CA LEU A 695 2.12 6.80 9.29
C LEU A 695 2.24 5.40 8.66
N ASP A 696 2.50 5.33 7.36
CA ASP A 696 2.86 4.08 6.69
C ASP A 696 4.24 3.61 7.21
N PRO A 697 4.34 2.45 7.86
CA PRO A 697 5.60 1.98 8.43
C PRO A 697 6.67 1.73 7.37
N THR A 698 6.29 1.46 6.13
CA THR A 698 7.20 1.18 5.02
C THR A 698 7.88 2.44 4.46
N ARG A 699 7.45 3.62 4.94
CA ARG A 699 8.05 4.94 4.67
C ARG A 699 8.95 5.31 5.83
N VAL A 700 10.25 5.26 5.61
CA VAL A 700 11.23 5.57 6.66
C VAL A 700 11.93 6.86 6.30
N THR A 701 11.41 7.97 6.81
CA THR A 701 12.02 9.29 6.65
C THR A 701 13.13 9.46 7.66
N LEU A 702 14.33 9.72 7.15
CA LEU A 702 15.55 9.92 7.93
C LEU A 702 15.97 11.37 7.86
N ALA A 703 16.01 12.06 8.99
CA ALA A 703 16.61 13.37 9.10
C ALA A 703 18.14 13.24 9.02
N VAL A 704 18.74 13.90 8.05
CA VAL A 704 20.19 13.85 7.75
C VAL A 704 20.90 15.17 8.00
N GLY A 705 20.18 16.25 8.35
CA GLY A 705 20.75 17.56 8.60
C GLY A 705 21.87 17.56 9.67
N GLY A 706 21.83 16.62 10.63
CA GLY A 706 22.88 16.40 11.62
C GLY A 706 24.23 16.00 11.04
N THR A 707 24.28 15.54 9.78
CA THR A 707 25.52 15.24 9.06
C THR A 707 26.18 16.50 8.46
N GLY A 708 25.47 17.65 8.45
CA GLY A 708 25.91 18.86 7.79
C GLY A 708 25.74 18.87 6.26
N TRP A 709 25.13 17.82 5.69
CA TRP A 709 24.73 17.76 4.28
C TRP A 709 23.20 17.95 4.15
N ASP A 710 22.79 18.63 3.09
CA ASP A 710 21.40 18.68 2.69
C ASP A 710 20.95 17.34 2.08
N GLY A 711 19.62 17.15 1.97
CA GLY A 711 19.05 15.90 1.49
C GLY A 711 19.48 15.51 0.08
N ASP A 712 19.62 16.47 -0.85
CA ASP A 712 20.03 16.21 -2.24
C ASP A 712 21.50 15.81 -2.34
N THR A 713 22.38 16.50 -1.65
CA THR A 713 23.80 16.13 -1.53
C THR A 713 23.94 14.73 -0.93
N PHE A 714 23.21 14.44 0.15
CA PHE A 714 23.23 13.13 0.80
C PHE A 714 22.76 12.02 -0.16
N LYS A 715 21.68 12.26 -0.91
CA LYS A 715 21.15 11.31 -1.89
C LYS A 715 22.11 11.05 -3.05
N THR A 716 22.63 12.12 -3.67
CA THR A 716 23.39 12.01 -4.94
C THR A 716 24.84 11.67 -4.69
N GLN A 717 25.56 12.51 -3.94
CA GLN A 717 27.01 12.36 -3.76
C GLN A 717 27.38 11.26 -2.76
N ILE A 718 26.60 11.16 -1.66
CA ILE A 718 26.93 10.18 -0.61
C ILE A 718 26.30 8.83 -0.93
N LEU A 719 24.98 8.71 -0.98
CA LEU A 719 24.34 7.41 -1.16
C LEU A 719 24.57 6.82 -2.55
N MET A 720 24.35 7.59 -3.63
CA MET A 720 24.45 7.07 -4.99
C MET A 720 25.88 6.95 -5.48
N ASP A 721 26.65 8.03 -5.46
CA ASP A 721 27.98 8.05 -6.11
C ASP A 721 29.01 7.23 -5.31
N LYS A 722 28.97 7.28 -3.96
CA LYS A 722 29.93 6.55 -3.12
C LYS A 722 29.50 5.11 -2.84
N TYR A 723 28.21 4.87 -2.58
CA TYR A 723 27.71 3.56 -2.11
C TYR A 723 26.75 2.83 -3.06
N GLY A 724 26.34 3.44 -4.17
CA GLY A 724 25.43 2.83 -5.15
C GLY A 724 23.99 2.63 -4.64
N ILE A 725 23.56 3.38 -3.61
CA ILE A 725 22.21 3.31 -3.04
C ILE A 725 21.32 4.36 -3.70
N GLN A 726 20.23 3.89 -4.32
CA GLN A 726 19.23 4.76 -4.98
C GLN A 726 18.02 5.00 -4.09
N ILE A 727 17.65 6.27 -3.93
CA ILE A 727 16.41 6.71 -3.29
C ILE A 727 15.66 7.70 -4.18
N ASN A 728 14.35 7.88 -3.93
CA ASN A 728 13.51 8.70 -4.81
C ASN A 728 13.30 10.13 -4.31
N LYS A 729 13.10 10.33 -3.02
CA LYS A 729 12.70 11.63 -2.46
C LYS A 729 13.63 12.12 -1.38
N THR A 730 13.82 13.43 -1.40
CA THR A 730 14.49 14.20 -0.36
C THR A 730 13.65 15.42 0.01
N SER A 731 13.88 15.98 1.16
CA SER A 731 13.60 17.37 1.47
C SER A 731 14.93 18.09 1.76
N ARG A 732 14.87 19.33 2.24
CA ARG A 732 16.09 20.06 2.54
C ARG A 732 17.01 19.33 3.54
N ASN A 733 16.45 18.69 4.55
CA ASN A 733 17.21 18.04 5.64
C ASN A 733 16.82 16.57 5.87
N THR A 734 16.03 15.98 4.99
CA THR A 734 15.60 14.58 5.11
C THR A 734 15.80 13.80 3.82
N VAL A 735 15.91 12.47 3.96
CA VAL A 735 15.81 11.51 2.86
C VAL A 735 14.76 10.46 3.19
N LEU A 736 14.09 9.93 2.16
CA LEU A 736 13.03 8.94 2.31
C LEU A 736 13.48 7.57 1.79
N PHE A 737 13.60 6.60 2.69
CA PHE A 737 13.74 5.19 2.35
C PHE A 737 12.38 4.53 2.26
N MET A 738 12.21 3.68 1.26
CA MET A 738 10.98 2.92 1.05
C MET A 738 11.29 1.43 1.01
N THR A 739 10.67 0.67 1.90
CA THR A 739 10.66 -0.78 1.77
C THR A 739 9.48 -1.21 0.89
N ASN A 740 9.67 -2.26 0.11
CA ASN A 740 8.65 -2.86 -0.75
C ASN A 740 8.78 -4.38 -0.76
N ILE A 741 7.90 -5.07 -1.46
CA ILE A 741 7.89 -6.55 -1.50
C ILE A 741 9.17 -7.18 -2.04
N GLY A 742 10.06 -6.41 -2.68
CA GLY A 742 11.38 -6.85 -3.13
C GLY A 742 12.52 -6.53 -2.15
N THR A 743 12.23 -5.82 -1.04
CA THR A 743 13.25 -5.47 -0.05
C THR A 743 13.66 -6.70 0.77
N THR A 744 14.95 -6.95 0.86
CA THR A 744 15.52 -8.09 1.59
C THR A 744 16.17 -7.66 2.91
N ARG A 745 16.35 -8.59 3.83
CA ARG A 745 17.14 -8.36 5.06
C ARG A 745 18.57 -7.94 4.74
N SER A 746 19.17 -8.51 3.70
CA SER A 746 20.52 -8.16 3.24
C SER A 746 20.59 -6.71 2.76
N SER A 747 19.56 -6.23 2.06
CA SER A 747 19.50 -4.82 1.63
C SER A 747 19.43 -3.85 2.83
N VAL A 748 18.66 -4.22 3.86
CA VAL A 748 18.56 -3.41 5.09
C VAL A 748 19.89 -3.44 5.86
N ALA A 749 20.51 -4.62 6.00
CA ALA A 749 21.81 -4.76 6.68
C ALA A 749 22.90 -3.90 5.99
N TYR A 750 22.96 -3.96 4.65
CA TYR A 750 23.88 -3.14 3.88
C TYR A 750 23.65 -1.62 4.08
N LEU A 751 22.40 -1.18 4.08
CA LEU A 751 22.10 0.23 4.37
C LEU A 751 22.56 0.64 5.76
N ILE A 752 22.33 -0.20 6.78
CA ILE A 752 22.77 0.11 8.16
C ILE A 752 24.30 0.15 8.24
N GLU A 753 24.99 -0.78 7.59
CA GLU A 753 26.46 -0.79 7.50
C GLU A 753 26.99 0.52 6.90
N VAL A 754 26.43 0.96 5.77
CA VAL A 754 26.78 2.23 5.10
C VAL A 754 26.54 3.43 6.01
N LEU A 755 25.39 3.49 6.73
CA LEU A 755 25.11 4.57 7.66
C LEU A 755 26.10 4.60 8.84
N VAL A 756 26.54 3.44 9.33
CA VAL A 756 27.56 3.33 10.38
C VAL A 756 28.93 3.79 9.86
N GLU A 757 29.30 3.44 8.63
CA GLU A 757 30.53 3.91 7.98
C GLU A 757 30.53 5.43 7.87
N ILE A 758 29.44 6.02 7.34
CA ILE A 758 29.28 7.47 7.22
C ILE A 758 29.43 8.16 8.59
N ALA A 759 28.80 7.61 9.64
CA ALA A 759 28.88 8.17 10.98
C ALA A 759 30.31 8.06 11.56
N THR A 760 31.04 7.01 11.20
CA THR A 760 32.44 6.81 11.63
C THR A 760 33.36 7.81 10.92
N ASP A 761 33.21 7.97 9.59
CA ASP A 761 33.96 8.97 8.81
C ASP A 761 33.76 10.40 9.34
N LEU A 762 32.52 10.72 9.76
CA LEU A 762 32.19 12.02 10.36
C LEU A 762 32.83 12.20 11.74
N ASP A 763 32.84 11.15 12.59
CA ASP A 763 33.53 11.21 13.88
C ASP A 763 35.02 11.46 13.68
N GLU A 764 35.69 10.72 12.79
CA GLU A 764 37.11 10.89 12.47
C GLU A 764 37.43 12.29 11.91
N LEU A 765 36.61 12.76 10.96
CA LEU A 765 36.78 14.11 10.38
C LEU A 765 36.65 15.21 11.45
N LEU A 766 35.67 15.05 12.37
CA LEU A 766 35.45 16.03 13.43
C LEU A 766 36.51 15.96 14.53
N ASP A 767 37.08 14.79 14.81
CA ASP A 767 38.15 14.64 15.77
C ASP A 767 39.44 15.34 15.30
N ASP A 768 39.77 15.21 14.02
CA ASP A 768 40.95 15.82 13.38
C ASP A 768 40.76 17.30 13.02
N ALA A 769 39.50 17.80 13.00
CA ALA A 769 39.17 19.16 12.57
C ALA A 769 39.65 20.25 13.53
N SER A 770 40.11 21.35 12.97
CA SER A 770 40.41 22.60 13.74
C SER A 770 39.14 23.21 14.32
N MET A 771 39.33 24.11 15.32
CA MET A 771 38.20 24.81 15.96
C MET A 771 37.37 25.63 14.96
N MET A 772 37.98 26.12 13.85
CA MET A 772 37.30 26.88 12.81
C MET A 772 36.41 25.96 11.96
N GLU A 773 36.93 24.80 11.59
CA GLU A 773 36.18 23.77 10.84
C GLU A 773 35.01 23.21 11.63
N LYS A 774 35.19 22.92 12.96
CA LYS A 774 34.13 22.51 13.87
C LYS A 774 33.01 23.54 13.94
N ARG A 775 33.33 24.83 14.09
CA ARG A 775 32.34 25.92 14.06
C ARG A 775 31.65 26.02 12.72
N GLY A 776 32.35 25.80 11.62
CA GLY A 776 31.77 25.77 10.27
C GLY A 776 30.77 24.61 10.11
N PHE A 777 31.11 23.43 10.63
CA PHE A 777 30.22 22.27 10.66
C PHE A 777 28.98 22.52 11.51
N GLU A 778 29.15 22.98 12.77
CA GLU A 778 28.05 23.33 13.67
C GLU A 778 27.07 24.35 13.05
N LYS A 779 27.62 25.36 12.36
CA LYS A 779 26.79 26.35 11.66
C LYS A 779 25.98 25.71 10.51
N ARG A 780 26.57 24.81 9.70
CA ARG A 780 25.84 24.10 8.65
C ARG A 780 24.72 23.24 9.25
N VAL A 781 25.00 22.48 10.31
CA VAL A 781 24.01 21.68 11.02
C VAL A 781 22.88 22.57 11.56
N SER A 782 23.22 23.69 12.22
CA SER A 782 22.21 24.63 12.73
C SER A 782 21.30 25.16 11.60
N ASN A 783 21.88 25.57 10.49
CA ASN A 783 21.11 26.07 9.34
C ASN A 783 20.14 25.01 8.77
N LEU A 784 20.59 23.75 8.70
CA LEU A 784 19.75 22.64 8.16
C LEU A 784 18.69 22.17 9.16
N MET A 785 18.93 22.30 10.46
CA MET A 785 18.02 21.77 11.47
C MET A 785 17.04 22.81 12.04
N HIS A 786 17.39 24.11 11.99
CA HIS A 786 16.66 25.15 12.72
C HIS A 786 16.31 26.40 11.91
N ASP A 787 16.96 26.63 10.78
CA ASP A 787 16.81 27.88 9.99
C ASP A 787 16.08 27.63 8.66
N LEU A 788 15.09 26.73 8.63
CA LEU A 788 14.29 26.48 7.43
C LEU A 788 13.20 27.55 7.26
N PRO A 789 12.95 28.03 6.03
CA PRO A 789 11.87 28.97 5.79
C PRO A 789 10.51 28.28 6.02
N PRO A 790 9.54 28.99 6.60
CA PRO A 790 8.19 28.47 6.75
C PRO A 790 7.56 28.18 5.39
N LEU A 791 6.76 27.13 5.32
CA LEU A 791 6.01 26.75 4.13
C LEU A 791 4.88 27.78 3.89
N PRO A 792 4.71 28.29 2.66
CA PRO A 792 3.70 29.26 2.34
C PRO A 792 2.32 28.62 2.10
N ASP A 793 1.26 29.43 2.19
CA ASP A 793 -0.04 29.09 1.65
C ASP A 793 -0.06 29.25 0.12
N PHE A 794 -0.48 28.22 -0.59
CA PHE A 794 -0.51 28.20 -2.05
C PHE A 794 -1.92 28.30 -2.66
N SER A 795 -2.95 28.46 -1.88
CA SER A 795 -4.36 28.23 -2.30
C SER A 795 -5.04 29.41 -3.01
N ARG A 796 -4.46 30.60 -3.01
CA ARG A 796 -5.13 31.83 -3.50
C ARG A 796 -5.06 31.97 -5.02
N PHE A 797 -6.22 32.02 -5.69
CA PHE A 797 -6.35 32.47 -7.09
C PHE A 797 -6.55 34.01 -7.17
N HIS A 798 -6.07 34.61 -8.28
CA HIS A 798 -6.35 36.00 -8.60
C HIS A 798 -7.84 36.18 -9.01
N ASP A 799 -8.42 37.36 -8.73
CA ASP A 799 -9.84 37.67 -8.94
C ASP A 799 -10.28 37.53 -10.42
N ALA A 800 -9.38 37.71 -11.37
CA ALA A 800 -9.66 37.47 -12.79
C ALA A 800 -10.07 36.02 -13.12
N PHE A 801 -9.70 35.06 -12.25
CA PHE A 801 -9.99 33.64 -12.42
C PHE A 801 -10.97 33.09 -11.39
N ARG A 802 -11.61 33.96 -10.61
CA ARG A 802 -12.62 33.61 -9.59
C ARG A 802 -13.99 34.13 -9.99
N SER A 803 -15.05 33.50 -9.50
CA SER A 803 -16.43 33.95 -9.75
C SER A 803 -16.79 35.25 -9.01
N ALA A 804 -16.20 35.46 -7.83
CA ALA A 804 -16.23 36.68 -7.03
C ALA A 804 -15.02 36.70 -6.08
N PRO A 805 -14.63 37.88 -5.50
CA PRO A 805 -13.44 37.96 -4.63
C PRO A 805 -13.48 37.03 -3.41
N GLU A 806 -14.65 36.70 -2.90
CA GLU A 806 -14.84 35.89 -1.69
C GLU A 806 -15.02 34.41 -1.97
N THR A 807 -15.00 33.99 -3.25
CA THR A 807 -15.22 32.59 -3.61
C THR A 807 -13.90 31.80 -3.59
N PRO A 808 -13.89 30.57 -3.05
CA PRO A 808 -12.67 29.77 -2.96
C PRO A 808 -12.28 29.15 -4.29
N GLU A 809 -13.24 28.88 -5.19
CA GLU A 809 -12.99 28.19 -6.45
C GLU A 809 -12.28 29.07 -7.50
N GLY A 810 -11.31 28.47 -8.22
CA GLY A 810 -10.58 29.13 -9.30
C GLY A 810 -10.71 28.41 -10.64
N ASP A 811 -10.75 29.17 -11.74
CA ASP A 811 -10.78 28.68 -13.12
C ASP A 811 -9.35 28.47 -13.64
N ILE A 812 -8.74 27.35 -13.22
CA ILE A 812 -7.38 26.98 -13.62
C ILE A 812 -7.28 26.77 -15.14
N ARG A 813 -8.34 26.31 -15.80
CA ARG A 813 -8.37 26.11 -17.26
C ARG A 813 -8.22 27.43 -18.01
N SER A 814 -9.00 28.43 -17.62
CA SER A 814 -8.90 29.76 -18.24
C SER A 814 -7.52 30.36 -18.05
N ALA A 815 -6.92 30.26 -16.86
CA ALA A 815 -5.56 30.71 -16.60
C ALA A 815 -4.54 29.94 -17.45
N PHE A 816 -4.65 28.61 -17.52
CA PHE A 816 -3.72 27.77 -18.28
C PHE A 816 -3.72 28.11 -19.77
N PHE A 817 -4.90 28.22 -20.42
CA PHE A 817 -4.96 28.54 -21.84
C PHE A 817 -4.67 30.02 -22.17
N LEU A 818 -4.98 30.96 -21.25
CA LEU A 818 -4.58 32.37 -21.42
C LEU A 818 -3.06 32.52 -21.52
N SER A 819 -2.30 31.67 -20.83
CA SER A 819 -0.85 31.68 -20.85
C SER A 819 -0.22 31.22 -22.18
N TYR A 820 -1.01 30.66 -23.11
CA TYR A 820 -0.49 30.20 -24.41
C TYR A 820 -0.18 31.34 -25.37
N GLU A 821 -0.82 32.50 -25.18
CA GLU A 821 -0.54 33.68 -25.94
C GLU A 821 0.60 34.49 -25.31
N GLU A 822 1.71 34.62 -25.99
CA GLU A 822 2.93 35.29 -25.44
C GLU A 822 2.66 36.72 -25.01
N ASN A 823 1.82 37.45 -25.74
CA ASN A 823 1.46 38.84 -25.40
C ASN A 823 0.72 38.98 -24.06
N ASN A 824 0.20 37.90 -23.50
CA ASN A 824 -0.48 37.89 -22.23
C ASN A 824 0.50 37.68 -21.04
N CYS A 825 1.77 37.42 -21.33
CA CYS A 825 2.75 37.02 -20.32
C CYS A 825 4.03 37.85 -20.40
N ASP A 826 4.61 38.08 -19.25
CA ASP A 826 5.96 38.66 -19.06
C ASP A 826 6.82 37.71 -18.24
N TYR A 827 8.12 37.92 -18.23
CA TYR A 827 9.07 37.27 -17.36
C TYR A 827 9.63 38.25 -16.35
N LEU A 828 9.60 37.89 -15.06
CA LEU A 828 10.09 38.68 -13.97
C LEU A 828 11.16 37.92 -13.16
N GLU A 829 12.28 38.54 -12.92
CA GLU A 829 13.36 37.97 -12.09
C GLU A 829 13.00 37.98 -10.61
N LEU A 830 13.34 36.90 -9.90
CA LEU A 830 12.97 36.70 -8.47
C LEU A 830 13.54 37.79 -7.54
N ASP A 831 14.76 38.27 -7.82
CA ASP A 831 15.46 39.25 -6.95
C ASP A 831 15.35 40.69 -7.41
N GLY A 832 14.79 40.95 -8.57
CA GLY A 832 14.68 42.27 -9.17
C GLY A 832 13.25 42.71 -9.41
N SER A 833 12.75 42.43 -10.60
CA SER A 833 11.47 42.97 -11.11
C SER A 833 10.23 42.49 -10.36
N ILE A 834 10.19 41.25 -9.84
CA ILE A 834 9.08 40.78 -9.02
C ILE A 834 8.96 41.60 -7.74
N LYS A 835 10.06 41.82 -7.04
CA LYS A 835 10.05 42.57 -5.79
C LYS A 835 9.57 44.00 -6.01
N ALA A 836 10.08 44.66 -7.06
CA ALA A 836 9.68 46.00 -7.45
C ALA A 836 8.18 46.09 -7.81
N ALA A 837 7.67 45.12 -8.58
CA ALA A 837 6.25 45.06 -8.92
C ALA A 837 5.37 44.92 -7.66
N MET A 838 5.70 44.00 -6.75
CA MET A 838 4.95 43.82 -5.50
C MET A 838 5.03 45.04 -4.57
N GLU A 839 6.19 45.68 -4.46
CA GLU A 839 6.36 46.92 -3.68
C GLU A 839 5.56 48.13 -4.26
N SER A 840 5.32 48.15 -5.58
CA SER A 840 4.44 49.13 -6.22
C SER A 840 2.94 48.86 -5.99
N GLY A 841 2.57 47.76 -5.33
CA GLY A 841 1.20 47.34 -5.09
C GLY A 841 0.57 46.52 -6.22
N GLN A 842 1.36 46.09 -7.20
CA GLN A 842 0.89 45.18 -8.27
C GLN A 842 0.76 43.77 -7.76
N GLU A 843 -0.38 43.11 -8.01
CA GLU A 843 -0.52 41.66 -7.82
C GLU A 843 0.16 40.91 -8.94
N VAL A 844 1.22 40.17 -8.59
CA VAL A 844 1.93 39.30 -9.52
C VAL A 844 1.22 37.96 -9.60
N VAL A 845 0.84 37.51 -10.80
CA VAL A 845 0.04 36.28 -11.00
C VAL A 845 0.81 35.29 -11.88
N SER A 846 1.01 34.09 -11.40
CA SER A 846 1.71 33.05 -12.15
C SER A 846 0.97 32.66 -13.43
N ALA A 847 1.71 32.56 -14.54
CA ALA A 847 1.20 32.06 -15.82
C ALA A 847 1.63 30.60 -16.10
N SER A 848 2.38 29.98 -15.20
CA SER A 848 2.92 28.62 -15.38
C SER A 848 2.82 27.79 -14.10
N PHE A 849 2.93 26.46 -14.27
CA PHE A 849 3.21 25.56 -13.17
C PHE A 849 4.69 25.66 -12.80
N ILE A 850 5.00 25.93 -11.55
CA ILE A 850 6.36 25.93 -11.02
C ILE A 850 6.52 24.74 -10.10
N ILE A 851 7.36 23.78 -10.49
CA ILE A 851 7.49 22.48 -9.82
C ILE A 851 8.96 22.24 -9.50
N PRO A 852 9.42 22.54 -8.28
CA PRO A 852 10.77 22.17 -7.85
C PRO A 852 10.90 20.67 -7.60
N TYR A 853 12.09 20.12 -7.83
CA TYR A 853 12.44 18.75 -7.50
C TYR A 853 13.69 18.74 -6.61
N PRO A 854 13.55 18.35 -5.31
CA PRO A 854 12.30 18.11 -4.55
C PRO A 854 11.49 19.39 -4.33
N PRO A 855 10.20 19.36 -3.91
CA PRO A 855 9.42 18.18 -3.48
C PRO A 855 8.62 17.50 -4.60
N GLY A 856 8.55 18.07 -5.83
CA GLY A 856 7.90 17.40 -6.97
C GLY A 856 6.40 17.67 -7.13
N PHE A 857 5.84 18.64 -6.38
CA PHE A 857 4.49 19.18 -6.58
C PHE A 857 4.53 20.67 -6.98
N PRO A 858 3.50 21.22 -7.63
CA PRO A 858 3.51 22.62 -8.04
C PRO A 858 3.44 23.58 -6.85
N ILE A 859 4.44 24.43 -6.64
CA ILE A 859 4.41 25.52 -5.66
C ILE A 859 3.62 26.71 -6.18
N LEU A 860 3.57 26.89 -7.50
CA LEU A 860 2.69 27.84 -8.19
C LEU A 860 1.91 27.12 -9.29
N VAL A 861 0.66 27.53 -9.45
CA VAL A 861 -0.19 27.10 -10.58
C VAL A 861 -0.63 28.32 -11.38
N PRO A 862 -1.00 28.15 -12.67
CA PRO A 862 -1.52 29.25 -13.47
C PRO A 862 -2.73 29.91 -12.80
N GLY A 863 -2.74 31.23 -12.71
CA GLY A 863 -3.79 32.02 -12.08
C GLY A 863 -3.61 32.27 -10.58
N GLN A 864 -2.61 31.66 -9.95
CA GLN A 864 -2.31 31.88 -8.53
C GLN A 864 -1.51 33.18 -8.33
N VAL A 865 -1.86 33.94 -7.29
CA VAL A 865 -1.13 35.13 -6.86
C VAL A 865 0.15 34.73 -6.15
N VAL A 866 1.26 35.35 -6.52
CA VAL A 866 2.55 35.19 -5.86
C VAL A 866 2.58 36.06 -4.60
N SER A 867 2.66 35.44 -3.43
CA SER A 867 2.80 36.14 -2.15
C SER A 867 4.25 36.37 -1.77
N GLN A 868 4.51 37.21 -0.75
CA GLN A 868 5.86 37.40 -0.22
C GLN A 868 6.42 36.12 0.40
N GLU A 869 5.56 35.31 1.01
CA GLU A 869 5.91 34.02 1.60
C GLU A 869 6.36 33.04 0.50
N ILE A 870 5.59 32.94 -0.61
CA ILE A 870 5.97 32.10 -1.78
C ILE A 870 7.30 32.56 -2.34
N LEU A 871 7.52 33.86 -2.48
CA LEU A 871 8.76 34.40 -3.01
C LEU A 871 9.97 34.14 -2.08
N ALA A 872 9.75 34.28 -0.76
CA ALA A 872 10.77 33.97 0.24
C ALA A 872 11.11 32.47 0.22
N PHE A 873 10.11 31.61 0.12
CA PHE A 873 10.29 30.18 0.01
C PHE A 873 11.03 29.80 -1.28
N MET A 874 10.63 30.32 -2.44
CA MET A 874 11.32 30.07 -3.71
C MET A 874 12.80 30.48 -3.69
N ARG A 875 13.12 31.61 -3.04
CA ARG A 875 14.52 32.06 -2.89
C ARG A 875 15.34 31.17 -1.97
N ALA A 876 14.70 30.60 -0.98
CA ALA A 876 15.33 29.68 -0.04
C ALA A 876 15.47 28.23 -0.57
N LEU A 877 14.79 27.91 -1.70
CA LEU A 877 14.92 26.63 -2.37
C LEU A 877 16.32 26.53 -2.99
N ASP A 878 17.10 25.61 -2.44
CA ASP A 878 18.40 25.21 -3.01
C ASP A 878 18.20 23.85 -3.71
N VAL A 879 17.64 23.90 -4.93
CA VAL A 879 17.30 22.71 -5.73
C VAL A 879 17.88 22.84 -7.14
N SER A 880 18.33 21.74 -7.68
CA SER A 880 18.99 21.68 -9.00
C SER A 880 18.02 21.82 -10.17
N GLU A 881 16.73 21.54 -9.97
CA GLU A 881 15.74 21.47 -11.04
C GLU A 881 14.40 22.08 -10.61
N ILE A 882 13.97 23.13 -11.33
CA ILE A 882 12.65 23.76 -11.16
C ILE A 882 11.95 23.79 -12.52
N HIS A 883 10.98 22.91 -12.75
CA HIS A 883 10.19 22.95 -13.98
C HIS A 883 9.29 24.20 -14.02
N GLY A 884 9.21 24.82 -15.20
CA GLY A 884 8.40 26.02 -15.44
C GLY A 884 9.06 27.32 -15.01
N TYR A 885 10.23 27.29 -14.38
CA TYR A 885 11.06 28.44 -14.10
C TYR A 885 12.22 28.53 -15.09
N ARG A 886 12.48 29.73 -15.61
CA ARG A 886 13.57 30.04 -16.55
C ARG A 886 14.65 30.82 -15.84
N ALA A 887 15.79 30.17 -15.56
CA ALA A 887 16.89 30.81 -14.86
C ALA A 887 17.45 32.06 -15.60
N ASP A 888 17.29 32.10 -16.93
CA ASP A 888 17.73 33.20 -17.83
C ASP A 888 16.70 34.32 -17.97
N LEU A 889 15.44 34.12 -17.66
CA LEU A 889 14.34 35.06 -17.87
C LEU A 889 13.56 35.37 -16.58
N GLY A 890 13.46 34.40 -15.64
CA GLY A 890 12.69 34.52 -14.42
C GLY A 890 11.38 33.72 -14.42
N LEU A 891 10.47 34.16 -13.60
CA LEU A 891 9.11 33.61 -13.45
C LEU A 891 8.20 34.15 -14.55
N ARG A 892 7.49 33.27 -15.24
CA ARG A 892 6.48 33.66 -16.21
C ARG A 892 5.19 34.07 -15.50
N VAL A 893 4.75 35.34 -15.72
CA VAL A 893 3.58 35.93 -15.04
C VAL A 893 2.65 36.55 -16.06
N PHE A 894 1.38 36.75 -15.69
CA PHE A 894 0.42 37.46 -16.54
C PHE A 894 0.66 38.97 -16.52
N THR A 895 0.49 39.62 -17.68
CA THR A 895 0.47 41.08 -17.79
C THR A 895 -0.80 41.66 -17.14
N GLU A 896 -0.72 42.90 -16.63
CA GLU A 896 -1.93 43.59 -16.09
C GLU A 896 -3.07 43.73 -17.12
N GLU A 897 -2.70 43.96 -18.39
CA GLU A 897 -3.66 44.10 -19.48
C GLU A 897 -4.44 42.78 -19.65
N ALA A 898 -3.74 41.65 -19.73
CA ALA A 898 -4.36 40.34 -19.84
C ALA A 898 -5.27 40.02 -18.64
N LEU A 899 -4.85 40.34 -17.40
CA LEU A 899 -5.70 40.15 -16.23
C LEU A 899 -6.96 41.03 -16.25
N LYS A 900 -6.84 42.33 -16.66
CA LYS A 900 -7.98 43.24 -16.82
C LYS A 900 -8.96 42.75 -17.89
N GLN A 901 -8.47 42.28 -19.03
CA GLN A 901 -9.30 41.72 -20.11
C GLN A 901 -9.98 40.41 -19.66
N GLN A 902 -9.27 39.53 -18.99
CA GLN A 902 -9.81 38.28 -18.43
C GLN A 902 -10.90 38.53 -17.37
N ALA A 903 -10.68 39.52 -16.47
CA ALA A 903 -11.69 39.89 -15.48
C ALA A 903 -13.00 40.37 -16.15
N LYS A 904 -12.90 41.20 -17.21
CA LYS A 904 -14.08 41.64 -17.99
C LYS A 904 -14.78 40.45 -18.66
N ALA A 905 -14.02 39.54 -19.30
CA ALA A 905 -14.57 38.38 -19.95
C ALA A 905 -15.29 37.45 -18.96
N ASN A 906 -14.69 37.22 -17.78
CA ASN A 906 -15.26 36.43 -16.70
C ASN A 906 -16.58 37.04 -16.18
N GLN A 907 -16.63 38.33 -15.92
CA GLN A 907 -17.84 39.05 -15.52
C GLN A 907 -18.97 38.96 -16.59
N ALA A 908 -18.63 39.08 -17.87
CA ALA A 908 -19.56 38.91 -18.98
C ALA A 908 -20.14 37.49 -19.01
N ARG A 909 -19.31 36.48 -18.84
CA ARG A 909 -19.73 35.05 -18.77
C ARG A 909 -20.68 34.81 -17.60
N LEU A 910 -20.37 35.33 -16.43
CA LEU A 910 -21.20 35.17 -15.22
C LEU A 910 -22.59 35.84 -15.40
N LYS A 911 -22.65 37.05 -15.99
CA LYS A 911 -23.93 37.72 -16.33
C LYS A 911 -24.77 36.91 -17.33
N LEU A 912 -24.14 36.31 -18.33
CA LEU A 912 -24.80 35.47 -19.33
C LEU A 912 -25.38 34.19 -18.72
N ASN A 913 -24.63 33.53 -17.83
CA ASN A 913 -25.07 32.35 -17.12
C ASN A 913 -26.22 32.66 -16.14
N ALA A 914 -26.17 33.79 -15.40
CA ALA A 914 -27.25 34.24 -14.54
C ALA A 914 -28.53 34.58 -15.32
N ALA A 915 -28.41 35.14 -16.54
CA ALA A 915 -29.54 35.40 -17.42
C ALA A 915 -30.18 34.11 -18.00
N ARG A 916 -29.38 33.11 -18.34
CA ARG A 916 -29.84 31.76 -18.75
C ARG A 916 -30.61 31.02 -17.66
N HIS A 917 -30.14 31.05 -16.43
CA HIS A 917 -30.84 30.45 -15.26
C HIS A 917 -32.17 31.15 -14.90
N LYS A 918 -32.42 32.35 -15.40
CA LYS A 918 -33.72 33.05 -15.21
C LYS A 918 -34.75 32.73 -16.33
N ILE A 919 -34.32 32.03 -17.39
CA ILE A 919 -35.16 31.71 -18.58
C ILE A 919 -35.63 30.25 -18.55
N PHE A 920 -35.01 29.43 -17.75
CA PHE A 920 -35.41 28.06 -17.42
C PHE A 920 -35.84 27.98 -15.95
#